data_58f0a62c05935c1b32b4524a03937e79
#
_entry.id   58f0a62c05935c1b32b4524a03937e79
#
_cell.length_a   1.000
_cell.length_b   1.000
_cell.length_c   1.000
_cell.angle_alpha   90.00
_cell.angle_beta   90.00
_cell.angle_gamma   90.00
#
_symmetry.space_group_name_H-M   'P 1'
#
loop_
_entity.id
_entity.type
_entity.pdbx_description
1 polymer ?
#
loop_
_entity_poly.entity_id
_entity_poly.type
_entity_poly.pdbx_seq_one_letter_code
_entity_poly.pdbx_strand_id
1 'polypeptide(L)'
;MNQNLRRNPARTGRLAAAVALLLAASAQGADFNFDIPAGDLKAALDAYVKQTGQQIVYKSDDVKGKTTPGVHGSLSDQQALDALLKGTGLQLRRDDSGAVVVFPAEAVAGGASAQGAGGNQKLEEVIVTATAISQIYTTSRTVTRIDADPMLLPMSVSAVQEDLLSYQQATSVADVLVNVAGVNTDGSGYSTSRGFLVTSAQNGMTTDGSYGAYTNLVPLVAMERVEVVKGPQQILQGQAAGPGGTVNVVTKVPTPDDYAYVGASAGSEGYYRFDADVNGTLVEGRYGRLMGELIGSTSSQDGPKGTPGTANDYISAGLAWTNEGSGTDVSVVYQYSDDPAGQEPVALFDGAHLHNGAKTYVLGARNSHFDTLSEQVNVQVAQRIAGTWNLNLSYLWRDISIDEYGYFPYGFEEEPQIVYADQYRGRDTGGTTNIYRIGINGQVDLGPVTNKILLAYDYQTTDEWGDGADIVGTYVNDLAAGTQDYFPYDPPFEAWGPYRTEIEQPGVLVTDQVSWGKWHALLGVRWVTVDEKFSQGKPVYDTSKLDDSQTLPQYGIVYAASPRLSLYASGIEGFRVTGTYRDADGNLLPSMSYTQYEGGAKLLMLEDQLALTVALYHLEQSDVPQRVGRLPNGQWYFRSAKGINSKGVEVELAGQPVRGLQFRTTFSYLDAEDDQTGEPPAGGSGVPLRFSLWTQYWLARNPGSGWWAGGGLSAWDAPDLPKGTPTVPGATVFDLSAGYQADKWQATAGVKNVGDVQAYYTGAPYAVTDVYYQATPIPGREYRFDVSYRF
;
A
#
# COMPACT_ATOMS: atom_id res chain seq x y z
N MET A 1 -22.49 -31.68 -9.07
CA MET A 1 -23.20 -31.76 -7.77
C MET A 1 -22.71 -30.56 -7.00
N ASN A 2 -23.57 -29.55 -6.82
CA ASN A 2 -23.24 -28.28 -6.20
C ASN A 2 -22.68 -28.45 -4.78
N GLN A 3 -21.39 -28.35 -4.62
CA GLN A 3 -20.81 -27.95 -3.33
C GLN A 3 -20.64 -26.44 -3.40
N ASN A 4 -21.73 -25.74 -3.05
CA ASN A 4 -21.64 -24.37 -2.59
C ASN A 4 -20.61 -24.31 -1.48
N LEU A 5 -19.62 -23.43 -1.62
CA LEU A 5 -18.85 -22.91 -0.49
C LEU A 5 -19.85 -22.67 0.65
N ARG A 6 -19.82 -23.51 1.66
CA ARG A 6 -20.67 -23.34 2.85
C ARG A 6 -20.19 -22.10 3.57
N ARG A 7 -20.64 -20.94 3.10
CA ARG A 7 -20.63 -19.72 3.94
C ARG A 7 -21.27 -20.13 5.25
N ASN A 8 -20.50 -20.08 6.31
CA ASN A 8 -21.06 -20.31 7.64
C ASN A 8 -21.95 -19.08 7.98
N PRO A 9 -23.28 -19.18 7.87
CA PRO A 9 -24.18 -18.03 8.05
C PRO A 9 -24.10 -17.41 9.45
N ALA A 10 -23.41 -18.06 10.38
CA ALA A 10 -23.12 -17.53 11.70
C ALA A 10 -22.02 -16.46 11.71
N ARG A 11 -21.14 -16.41 10.66
CA ARG A 11 -20.05 -15.42 10.57
C ARG A 11 -20.55 -14.08 10.00
N THR A 12 -21.30 -14.11 8.89
CA THR A 12 -21.91 -12.90 8.30
C THR A 12 -22.94 -12.22 9.23
N GLY A 13 -23.67 -12.99 10.02
CA GLY A 13 -24.58 -12.44 11.03
C GLY A 13 -23.89 -11.69 12.18
N ARG A 14 -22.64 -11.99 12.49
CA ARG A 14 -21.87 -11.28 13.54
C ARG A 14 -21.36 -9.93 13.09
N LEU A 15 -20.96 -9.80 11.80
CA LEU A 15 -20.58 -8.51 11.22
C LEU A 15 -21.76 -7.54 11.19
N ALA A 16 -22.90 -7.97 10.69
CA ALA A 16 -24.12 -7.15 10.61
C ALA A 16 -24.62 -6.72 11.99
N ALA A 17 -24.49 -7.57 13.00
CA ALA A 17 -24.90 -7.25 14.38
C ALA A 17 -23.95 -6.27 15.07
N ALA A 18 -22.64 -6.35 14.82
CA ALA A 18 -21.65 -5.42 15.36
C ALA A 18 -21.80 -4.01 14.76
N VAL A 19 -22.00 -3.93 13.45
CA VAL A 19 -22.25 -2.65 12.74
C VAL A 19 -23.57 -2.01 13.20
N ALA A 20 -24.65 -2.80 13.39
CA ALA A 20 -25.92 -2.29 13.85
C ALA A 20 -25.89 -1.77 15.30
N LEU A 21 -25.10 -2.36 16.18
CA LEU A 21 -24.93 -1.90 17.56
C LEU A 21 -24.15 -0.58 17.67
N LEU A 22 -23.21 -0.32 16.75
CA LEU A 22 -22.37 0.89 16.73
C LEU A 22 -23.07 2.07 16.06
N LEU A 23 -23.89 1.83 15.04
CA LEU A 23 -24.73 2.88 14.41
C LEU A 23 -25.76 3.46 15.40
N ALA A 24 -26.12 2.72 16.45
CA ALA A 24 -27.02 3.19 17.50
C ALA A 24 -26.34 4.04 18.58
N ALA A 25 -25.00 4.01 18.67
CA ALA A 25 -24.25 4.72 19.72
C ALA A 25 -23.73 6.11 19.30
N SER A 26 -23.70 6.43 17.99
CA SER A 26 -23.08 7.63 17.44
C SER A 26 -23.97 8.89 17.35
N ALA A 27 -25.15 8.89 17.98
CA ALA A 27 -26.14 9.98 17.86
C ALA A 27 -26.22 10.92 19.07
N GLN A 28 -25.27 10.92 20.00
CA GLN A 28 -25.32 11.84 21.16
C GLN A 28 -24.01 12.66 21.18
N GLY A 29 -24.07 13.87 20.57
CA GLY A 29 -23.07 14.92 20.80
C GLY A 29 -22.96 15.24 22.30
N ALA A 30 -21.75 15.39 22.82
CA ALA A 30 -21.55 15.76 24.21
C ALA A 30 -22.11 17.17 24.47
N ASP A 31 -23.04 17.27 25.39
CA ASP A 31 -23.52 18.58 25.88
C ASP A 31 -22.52 19.18 26.86
N PHE A 32 -22.06 20.38 26.58
CA PHE A 32 -21.23 21.18 27.48
C PHE A 32 -22.11 22.09 28.34
N ASN A 33 -21.74 22.28 29.59
CA ASN A 33 -22.45 23.23 30.47
C ASN A 33 -21.77 24.60 30.38
N PHE A 34 -22.25 25.45 29.49
CA PHE A 34 -21.69 26.76 29.24
C PHE A 34 -22.11 27.78 30.28
N ASP A 35 -21.17 28.65 30.66
CA ASP A 35 -21.42 29.86 31.48
C ASP A 35 -20.59 31.02 30.94
N ILE A 36 -21.06 31.59 29.82
CA ILE A 36 -20.40 32.68 29.12
C ILE A 36 -21.30 33.91 29.17
N PRO A 37 -20.92 34.98 29.90
CA PRO A 37 -21.75 36.15 30.06
C PRO A 37 -21.90 36.96 28.77
N ALA A 38 -23.00 37.73 28.65
CA ALA A 38 -23.19 38.72 27.60
C ALA A 38 -22.08 39.79 27.68
N GLY A 39 -21.59 40.27 26.55
CA GLY A 39 -20.53 41.27 26.53
C GLY A 39 -19.71 41.32 25.25
N ASP A 40 -18.42 41.64 25.37
CA ASP A 40 -17.49 41.63 24.24
C ASP A 40 -17.37 40.25 23.55
N LEU A 41 -17.56 40.25 22.24
CA LEU A 41 -17.61 38.98 21.48
C LEU A 41 -16.26 38.24 21.51
N LYS A 42 -15.13 38.99 21.45
CA LYS A 42 -13.80 38.37 21.52
C LYS A 42 -13.61 37.64 22.84
N ALA A 43 -13.96 38.32 23.96
CA ALA A 43 -13.83 37.73 25.27
C ALA A 43 -14.74 36.48 25.44
N ALA A 44 -15.91 36.48 24.82
CA ALA A 44 -16.83 35.37 24.84
C ALA A 44 -16.33 34.19 23.99
N LEU A 45 -15.73 34.42 22.82
CA LEU A 45 -15.10 33.37 21.99
C LEU A 45 -13.88 32.79 22.70
N ASP A 46 -13.05 33.64 23.36
CA ASP A 46 -11.92 33.16 24.17
C ASP A 46 -12.41 32.28 25.36
N ALA A 47 -13.54 32.63 25.98
CA ALA A 47 -14.16 31.85 27.05
C ALA A 47 -14.74 30.51 26.53
N TYR A 48 -15.34 30.53 25.34
CA TYR A 48 -15.81 29.31 24.67
C TYR A 48 -14.68 28.34 24.36
N VAL A 49 -13.58 28.84 23.74
CA VAL A 49 -12.38 28.04 23.46
C VAL A 49 -11.82 27.40 24.75
N LYS A 50 -11.81 28.18 25.86
CA LYS A 50 -11.36 27.69 27.16
C LYS A 50 -12.26 26.61 27.76
N GLN A 51 -13.58 26.63 27.48
CA GLN A 51 -14.54 25.65 28.01
C GLN A 51 -14.66 24.40 27.14
N THR A 52 -14.48 24.54 25.82
CA THR A 52 -14.63 23.42 24.87
C THR A 52 -13.31 22.83 24.38
N GLY A 53 -12.21 23.57 24.46
CA GLY A 53 -10.92 23.18 23.87
C GLY A 53 -10.86 23.35 22.33
N GLN A 54 -11.97 23.75 21.69
CA GLN A 54 -12.05 23.90 20.23
C GLN A 54 -11.28 25.12 19.75
N GLN A 55 -10.53 24.96 18.67
CA GLN A 55 -9.86 26.09 18.01
C GLN A 55 -10.85 26.90 17.18
N ILE A 56 -10.89 28.19 17.42
CA ILE A 56 -11.64 29.16 16.63
C ILE A 56 -10.69 30.11 15.92
N VAL A 57 -10.83 30.23 14.61
CA VAL A 57 -10.05 31.14 13.77
C VAL A 57 -10.97 32.30 13.34
N TYR A 58 -10.58 33.52 13.65
CA TYR A 58 -11.26 34.74 13.22
C TYR A 58 -10.26 35.87 12.95
N LYS A 59 -10.67 36.80 12.08
CA LYS A 59 -9.90 38.06 11.95
C LYS A 59 -10.22 38.97 13.13
N SER A 60 -9.19 39.50 13.78
CA SER A 60 -9.36 40.40 14.94
C SER A 60 -10.24 41.60 14.65
N ASP A 61 -10.21 42.11 13.40
CA ASP A 61 -11.04 43.24 12.98
C ASP A 61 -12.51 42.88 12.81
N ASP A 62 -12.85 41.65 12.51
CA ASP A 62 -14.24 41.17 12.30
C ASP A 62 -15.01 41.06 13.62
N VAL A 63 -14.34 40.77 14.71
CA VAL A 63 -14.93 40.66 16.07
C VAL A 63 -14.78 41.90 16.94
N LYS A 64 -13.94 42.83 16.56
CA LYS A 64 -13.66 44.05 17.32
C LYS A 64 -14.89 44.94 17.46
N GLY A 65 -15.23 45.23 18.72
CA GLY A 65 -16.39 46.08 19.02
C GLY A 65 -17.74 45.45 18.84
N LYS A 66 -17.83 44.12 18.54
CA LYS A 66 -19.06 43.38 18.52
C LYS A 66 -19.39 42.80 19.89
N THR A 67 -20.68 42.67 20.17
CA THR A 67 -21.18 42.14 21.44
C THR A 67 -22.01 40.90 21.22
N THR A 68 -22.00 39.98 22.17
CA THR A 68 -22.74 38.72 22.18
C THR A 68 -23.77 38.73 23.30
N PRO A 69 -24.94 38.05 23.12
CA PRO A 69 -25.89 37.83 24.20
C PRO A 69 -25.39 36.90 25.31
N GLY A 70 -24.24 36.25 25.13
CA GLY A 70 -23.72 35.24 26.04
C GLY A 70 -24.44 33.88 25.85
N VAL A 71 -23.97 32.90 26.61
CA VAL A 71 -24.55 31.53 26.57
C VAL A 71 -24.47 30.90 27.95
N HIS A 72 -25.61 30.30 28.42
CA HIS A 72 -25.75 29.62 29.72
C HIS A 72 -26.50 28.31 29.57
N GLY A 73 -26.05 27.23 30.23
CA GLY A 73 -26.73 25.94 30.29
C GLY A 73 -26.09 24.86 29.46
N SER A 74 -26.74 23.66 29.47
CA SER A 74 -26.28 22.49 28.73
C SER A 74 -26.65 22.60 27.26
N LEU A 75 -25.67 22.74 26.38
CA LEU A 75 -25.83 22.90 24.92
C LEU A 75 -24.74 22.12 24.21
N SER A 76 -25.02 21.69 22.97
CA SER A 76 -23.94 21.22 22.12
C SER A 76 -23.02 22.40 21.75
N ASP A 77 -21.78 22.11 21.42
CA ASP A 77 -20.76 23.08 20.97
C ASP A 77 -21.26 23.95 19.83
N GLN A 78 -21.96 23.36 18.83
CA GLN A 78 -22.56 24.08 17.70
C GLN A 78 -23.66 25.06 18.18
N GLN A 79 -24.55 24.61 19.04
CA GLN A 79 -25.63 25.44 19.57
C GLN A 79 -25.10 26.63 20.38
N ALA A 80 -24.02 26.42 21.13
CA ALA A 80 -23.38 27.47 21.90
C ALA A 80 -22.71 28.52 21.00
N LEU A 81 -22.02 28.12 19.94
CA LEU A 81 -21.41 29.04 18.97
C LEU A 81 -22.46 29.83 18.20
N ASP A 82 -23.55 29.16 17.74
CA ASP A 82 -24.66 29.85 17.06
C ASP A 82 -25.31 30.89 17.98
N ALA A 83 -25.45 30.60 19.27
CA ALA A 83 -25.94 31.53 20.25
C ALA A 83 -25.00 32.72 20.48
N LEU A 84 -23.68 32.48 20.57
CA LEU A 84 -22.69 33.54 20.74
C LEU A 84 -22.58 34.47 19.54
N LEU A 85 -22.78 33.96 18.33
CA LEU A 85 -22.72 34.73 17.08
C LEU A 85 -24.03 35.39 16.71
N LYS A 86 -25.11 35.08 17.41
CA LYS A 86 -26.44 35.63 17.13
C LYS A 86 -26.48 37.15 17.24
N GLY A 87 -26.89 37.82 16.15
CA GLY A 87 -26.95 39.28 16.09
C GLY A 87 -25.63 39.99 15.84
N THR A 88 -24.53 39.30 15.72
CA THR A 88 -23.22 39.90 15.46
C THR A 88 -22.96 40.15 13.97
N GLY A 89 -23.76 39.60 13.06
CA GLY A 89 -23.56 39.64 11.62
C GLY A 89 -22.40 38.74 11.16
N LEU A 90 -21.92 37.81 12.02
CA LEU A 90 -20.92 36.81 11.71
C LEU A 90 -21.59 35.45 11.55
N GLN A 91 -20.99 34.62 10.74
CA GLN A 91 -21.35 33.21 10.53
C GLN A 91 -20.15 32.34 10.85
N LEU A 92 -20.41 31.09 11.14
CA LEU A 92 -19.36 30.09 11.35
C LEU A 92 -19.35 29.08 10.21
N ARG A 93 -18.16 28.57 9.92
CA ARG A 93 -17.95 27.40 9.08
C ARG A 93 -16.94 26.51 9.78
N ARG A 94 -17.16 25.22 9.82
CA ARG A 94 -16.13 24.25 10.19
C ARG A 94 -15.35 23.86 8.94
N ASP A 95 -14.04 23.82 9.05
CA ASP A 95 -13.22 23.23 8.03
C ASP A 95 -13.06 21.71 8.27
N ASP A 96 -12.46 21.02 7.30
CA ASP A 96 -12.28 19.57 7.33
C ASP A 96 -11.29 19.09 8.43
N SER A 97 -10.61 20.02 9.11
CA SER A 97 -9.77 19.77 10.29
C SER A 97 -10.52 19.92 11.62
N GLY A 98 -11.83 20.25 11.58
CA GLY A 98 -12.64 20.52 12.76
C GLY A 98 -12.45 21.93 13.31
N ALA A 99 -11.56 22.77 12.76
CA ALA A 99 -11.39 24.13 13.20
C ALA A 99 -12.59 25.03 12.79
N VAL A 100 -13.10 25.80 13.73
CA VAL A 100 -14.22 26.71 13.51
C VAL A 100 -13.70 28.06 12.99
N VAL A 101 -14.10 28.43 11.78
CA VAL A 101 -13.81 29.74 11.19
C VAL A 101 -15.02 30.66 11.30
N VAL A 102 -14.83 31.84 11.92
CA VAL A 102 -15.86 32.88 12.07
C VAL A 102 -15.58 34.02 11.09
N PHE A 103 -16.60 34.38 10.28
CA PHE A 103 -16.49 35.39 9.21
C PHE A 103 -17.77 36.20 9.04
N PRO A 104 -17.76 37.40 8.42
CA PRO A 104 -18.95 38.24 8.18
C PRO A 104 -19.97 37.58 7.25
N ALA A 105 -21.27 37.63 7.60
CA ALA A 105 -22.35 37.08 6.80
C ALA A 105 -22.47 37.71 5.40
N GLU A 106 -22.04 38.96 5.22
CA GLU A 106 -22.07 39.65 3.93
C GLU A 106 -21.08 39.06 2.89
N ALA A 107 -20.11 38.24 3.33
CA ALA A 107 -19.16 37.58 2.42
C ALA A 107 -19.79 36.49 1.56
N VAL A 108 -21.01 36.01 1.91
CA VAL A 108 -21.70 34.91 1.19
C VAL A 108 -22.72 35.45 0.17
N ALA A 109 -23.22 36.69 0.29
CA ALA A 109 -24.28 37.26 -0.53
C ALA A 109 -23.78 37.94 -1.83
N GLY A 110 -22.51 38.03 -2.09
CA GLY A 110 -21.88 38.77 -3.20
C GLY A 110 -21.44 37.94 -4.40
N GLY A 111 -22.30 37.09 -4.91
CA GLY A 111 -22.08 36.37 -6.17
C GLY A 111 -22.51 37.19 -7.39
N ALA A 112 -21.98 38.42 -7.61
CA ALA A 112 -21.92 39.09 -8.92
C ALA A 112 -21.17 40.44 -8.79
N SER A 113 -20.04 40.53 -9.52
CA SER A 113 -19.32 41.76 -9.85
C SER A 113 -18.86 42.69 -8.73
N ALA A 114 -17.59 42.57 -8.30
CA ALA A 114 -16.79 43.76 -8.01
C ALA A 114 -15.29 43.37 -8.06
N GLN A 115 -14.56 44.04 -8.91
CA GLN A 115 -13.11 44.13 -8.88
C GLN A 115 -12.66 44.74 -7.55
N GLY A 116 -11.73 44.08 -6.85
CA GLY A 116 -10.88 44.71 -5.83
C GLY A 116 -11.16 44.30 -4.39
N ALA A 117 -10.46 43.27 -3.94
CA ALA A 117 -9.74 43.16 -2.65
C ALA A 117 -9.30 41.71 -2.42
N GLY A 118 -8.04 41.45 -2.62
CA GLY A 118 -7.40 40.15 -2.32
C GLY A 118 -7.46 39.83 -0.82
N GLY A 119 -8.10 38.74 -0.49
CA GLY A 119 -8.16 38.22 0.88
C GLY A 119 -8.61 36.76 0.98
N ASN A 120 -9.58 36.37 0.18
CA ASN A 120 -10.15 35.01 0.24
C ASN A 120 -9.49 34.00 -0.71
N GLN A 121 -8.83 34.51 -1.77
CA GLN A 121 -8.11 33.61 -2.69
C GLN A 121 -6.93 32.86 -2.02
N LYS A 122 -6.32 33.46 -1.01
CA LYS A 122 -5.11 32.90 -0.39
C LYS A 122 -5.36 31.69 0.53
N LEU A 123 -6.53 31.62 1.17
CA LEU A 123 -6.88 30.46 2.03
C LEU A 123 -7.41 29.27 1.21
N GLU A 124 -8.22 29.53 0.17
CA GLU A 124 -8.65 28.48 -0.77
C GLU A 124 -7.47 27.95 -1.60
N GLU A 125 -6.52 28.85 -1.95
CA GLU A 125 -5.29 28.47 -2.65
C GLU A 125 -4.36 27.61 -1.81
N VAL A 126 -4.25 27.89 -0.50
CA VAL A 126 -3.43 27.08 0.42
C VAL A 126 -3.99 25.66 0.63
N ILE A 127 -5.31 25.51 0.72
CA ILE A 127 -5.94 24.18 0.86
C ILE A 127 -5.74 23.35 -0.44
N VAL A 128 -5.94 23.97 -1.59
CA VAL A 128 -5.73 23.31 -2.90
C VAL A 128 -4.26 22.95 -3.11
N THR A 129 -3.35 23.81 -2.70
CA THR A 129 -1.90 23.59 -2.80
C THR A 129 -1.45 22.44 -1.89
N ALA A 130 -1.94 22.38 -0.65
CA ALA A 130 -1.65 21.28 0.25
C ALA A 130 -2.12 19.93 -0.33
N THR A 131 -3.32 19.88 -0.90
CA THR A 131 -3.86 18.66 -1.53
C THR A 131 -3.06 18.24 -2.76
N ALA A 132 -2.60 19.18 -3.61
CA ALA A 132 -1.79 18.86 -4.79
C ALA A 132 -0.41 18.33 -4.41
N ILE A 133 0.25 18.93 -3.40
CA ILE A 133 1.53 18.46 -2.89
C ILE A 133 1.37 17.07 -2.23
N SER A 134 0.31 16.85 -1.46
CA SER A 134 0.09 15.58 -0.75
C SER A 134 -0.12 14.40 -1.70
N GLN A 135 -0.53 14.63 -2.94
CA GLN A 135 -0.69 13.57 -3.94
C GLN A 135 0.62 12.92 -4.39
N ILE A 136 1.76 13.60 -4.29
CA ILE A 136 3.08 13.02 -4.59
C ILE A 136 3.99 13.05 -3.37
N TYR A 137 3.97 14.16 -2.64
CA TYR A 137 4.87 14.39 -1.52
C TYR A 137 4.09 14.33 -0.21
N THR A 138 4.06 13.16 0.40
CA THR A 138 3.59 13.02 1.77
C THR A 138 4.79 12.88 2.70
N THR A 139 4.69 13.42 3.92
CA THR A 139 5.71 13.19 4.96
C THR A 139 5.67 11.70 5.31
N SER A 140 6.65 10.96 4.81
CA SER A 140 6.70 9.51 4.98
C SER A 140 7.40 9.13 6.28
N ARG A 141 6.77 9.42 7.43
CA ARG A 141 7.26 8.95 8.74
C ARG A 141 7.29 7.42 8.83
N THR A 142 6.38 6.76 8.15
CA THR A 142 6.26 5.31 8.16
C THR A 142 7.44 4.63 7.48
N VAL A 143 7.93 5.19 6.37
CA VAL A 143 9.03 4.61 5.60
C VAL A 143 10.38 5.13 6.05
N THR A 144 10.54 6.46 6.21
CA THR A 144 11.84 7.05 6.57
C THR A 144 12.13 7.01 8.05
N ARG A 145 11.08 6.80 8.89
CA ARG A 145 11.14 6.78 10.37
C ARG A 145 11.58 8.11 11.00
N ILE A 146 11.81 9.14 10.20
CA ILE A 146 12.07 10.52 10.61
C ILE A 146 11.07 11.46 9.95
N ASP A 147 10.77 12.58 10.60
CA ASP A 147 9.93 13.63 10.06
C ASP A 147 10.77 14.49 9.10
N ALA A 148 10.78 14.09 7.83
CA ALA A 148 11.58 14.72 6.79
C ALA A 148 10.68 15.37 5.74
N ASP A 149 11.04 16.57 5.29
CA ASP A 149 10.44 17.19 4.13
C ASP A 149 10.76 16.35 2.88
N PRO A 150 9.76 15.86 2.14
CA PRO A 150 9.98 15.06 0.94
C PRO A 150 10.86 15.72 -0.12
N MET A 151 10.86 17.07 -0.19
CA MET A 151 11.75 17.82 -1.09
C MET A 151 13.22 17.72 -0.69
N LEU A 152 13.51 17.38 0.58
CA LEU A 152 14.86 17.30 1.16
C LEU A 152 15.32 15.84 1.36
N LEU A 153 14.57 14.86 0.86
CA LEU A 153 14.97 13.45 0.88
C LEU A 153 15.74 13.10 -0.41
N PRO A 154 16.94 12.51 -0.31
CA PRO A 154 17.75 12.12 -1.47
C PRO A 154 17.30 10.76 -2.04
N MET A 155 16.01 10.55 -2.22
CA MET A 155 15.41 9.33 -2.78
C MET A 155 14.06 9.60 -3.40
N SER A 156 13.63 8.72 -4.29
CA SER A 156 12.30 8.70 -4.90
C SER A 156 11.31 7.97 -3.98
N VAL A 157 10.29 8.66 -3.53
CA VAL A 157 9.16 8.11 -2.77
C VAL A 157 7.88 8.50 -3.48
N SER A 158 7.02 7.54 -3.75
CA SER A 158 5.71 7.77 -4.36
C SER A 158 4.62 7.53 -3.31
N ALA A 159 3.61 8.39 -3.26
CA ALA A 159 2.42 8.18 -2.43
C ALA A 159 1.16 8.24 -3.29
N VAL A 160 0.21 7.37 -3.01
CA VAL A 160 -1.12 7.35 -3.63
C VAL A 160 -2.16 7.41 -2.52
N GLN A 161 -2.96 8.47 -2.54
CA GLN A 161 -3.96 8.76 -1.50
C GLN A 161 -5.29 8.06 -1.78
N GLU A 162 -6.10 7.83 -0.74
CA GLU A 162 -7.42 7.18 -0.78
C GLU A 162 -8.36 7.81 -1.84
N ASP A 163 -8.39 9.14 -1.94
CA ASP A 163 -9.27 9.85 -2.88
C ASP A 163 -9.06 9.40 -4.35
N LEU A 164 -7.81 9.33 -4.80
CA LEU A 164 -7.50 8.90 -6.15
C LEU A 164 -7.99 7.47 -6.41
N LEU A 165 -7.84 6.59 -5.42
CA LEU A 165 -8.25 5.19 -5.50
C LEU A 165 -9.77 5.04 -5.64
N SER A 166 -10.52 5.86 -4.91
CA SER A 166 -11.99 5.92 -4.99
C SER A 166 -12.47 6.34 -6.38
N TYR A 167 -11.86 7.37 -6.99
CA TYR A 167 -12.23 7.85 -8.33
C TYR A 167 -11.86 6.86 -9.43
N GLN A 168 -10.78 6.12 -9.28
CA GLN A 168 -10.37 5.05 -10.19
C GLN A 168 -11.14 3.74 -9.97
N GLN A 169 -11.97 3.68 -8.91
CA GLN A 169 -12.66 2.45 -8.51
C GLN A 169 -11.67 1.27 -8.37
N ALA A 170 -10.52 1.55 -7.76
CA ALA A 170 -9.53 0.53 -7.45
C ALA A 170 -10.13 -0.52 -6.51
N THR A 171 -9.70 -1.77 -6.61
CA THR A 171 -10.18 -2.86 -5.75
C THR A 171 -9.05 -3.62 -5.09
N SER A 172 -7.84 -3.42 -5.59
CA SER A 172 -6.63 -4.08 -5.10
C SER A 172 -5.46 -3.11 -5.03
N VAL A 173 -4.41 -3.49 -4.31
CA VAL A 173 -3.14 -2.76 -4.32
C VAL A 173 -2.51 -2.76 -5.72
N ALA A 174 -2.71 -3.80 -6.52
CA ALA A 174 -2.25 -3.83 -7.91
C ALA A 174 -2.84 -2.69 -8.75
N ASP A 175 -4.13 -2.37 -8.56
CA ASP A 175 -4.77 -1.20 -9.20
C ASP A 175 -4.12 0.12 -8.77
N VAL A 176 -3.69 0.22 -7.51
CA VAL A 176 -2.99 1.40 -6.98
C VAL A 176 -1.63 1.59 -7.65
N LEU A 177 -0.89 0.49 -7.83
CA LEU A 177 0.48 0.50 -8.33
C LEU A 177 0.60 0.93 -9.80
N VAL A 178 -0.48 0.89 -10.57
CA VAL A 178 -0.54 1.51 -11.91
C VAL A 178 -0.17 3.00 -11.88
N ASN A 179 -0.41 3.68 -10.75
CA ASN A 179 -0.11 5.09 -10.53
C ASN A 179 1.33 5.37 -10.08
N VAL A 180 2.19 4.37 -10.03
CA VAL A 180 3.58 4.49 -9.56
C VAL A 180 4.54 4.16 -10.69
N ALA A 181 5.49 5.05 -10.99
CA ALA A 181 6.45 4.84 -12.06
C ALA A 181 7.36 3.63 -11.78
N GLY A 182 7.59 2.79 -12.79
CA GLY A 182 8.53 1.67 -12.72
C GLY A 182 8.09 0.48 -11.90
N VAL A 183 6.83 0.42 -11.45
CA VAL A 183 6.26 -0.74 -10.76
C VAL A 183 5.42 -1.57 -11.72
N ASN A 184 5.64 -2.88 -11.73
CA ASN A 184 4.88 -3.86 -12.51
C ASN A 184 4.30 -4.91 -11.57
N THR A 185 3.13 -5.45 -11.92
CA THR A 185 2.45 -6.53 -11.17
C THR A 185 2.30 -7.74 -12.08
N ASP A 186 2.29 -8.94 -11.51
CA ASP A 186 2.14 -10.19 -12.24
C ASP A 186 0.73 -10.80 -12.14
N GLY A 187 -0.17 -10.13 -11.39
CA GLY A 187 -1.53 -10.60 -11.15
C GLY A 187 -1.68 -11.54 -9.97
N SER A 188 -0.63 -12.20 -9.54
CA SER A 188 -0.65 -13.14 -8.40
C SER A 188 -0.35 -12.48 -7.05
N GLY A 189 -0.17 -11.14 -7.04
CA GLY A 189 0.18 -10.35 -5.85
C GLY A 189 1.65 -10.01 -5.75
N TYR A 190 2.51 -10.57 -6.60
CA TYR A 190 3.90 -10.14 -6.71
C TYR A 190 4.01 -8.88 -7.55
N SER A 191 4.91 -8.01 -7.13
CA SER A 191 5.23 -6.80 -7.86
C SER A 191 6.74 -6.69 -8.05
N THR A 192 7.14 -6.08 -9.16
CA THR A 192 8.54 -5.77 -9.43
C THR A 192 8.73 -4.27 -9.63
N SER A 193 9.89 -3.78 -9.23
CA SER A 193 10.32 -2.42 -9.53
C SER A 193 11.81 -2.46 -9.87
N ARG A 194 12.20 -1.67 -10.89
CA ARG A 194 13.61 -1.62 -11.32
C ARG A 194 14.21 -2.98 -11.66
N GLY A 195 13.38 -3.94 -12.10
CA GLY A 195 13.81 -5.29 -12.46
C GLY A 195 13.89 -6.28 -11.29
N PHE A 196 13.48 -5.92 -10.08
CA PHE A 196 13.57 -6.74 -8.89
C PHE A 196 12.23 -6.82 -8.14
N LEU A 197 12.06 -7.88 -7.36
CA LEU A 197 10.89 -8.05 -6.51
C LEU A 197 10.77 -6.91 -5.49
N VAL A 198 9.55 -6.46 -5.31
CA VAL A 198 9.15 -5.48 -4.29
C VAL A 198 8.58 -6.24 -3.10
N THR A 199 8.85 -5.75 -1.92
CA THR A 199 8.33 -6.29 -0.65
C THR A 199 7.09 -5.55 -0.20
N SER A 200 6.14 -6.25 0.40
CA SER A 200 5.00 -5.65 1.05
C SER A 200 5.32 -5.27 2.49
N ALA A 201 4.81 -4.12 2.91
CA ALA A 201 4.88 -3.64 4.28
C ALA A 201 3.53 -3.03 4.69
N GLN A 202 3.27 -3.03 5.98
CA GLN A 202 2.14 -2.34 6.56
C GLN A 202 2.62 -1.45 7.70
N ASN A 203 2.23 -0.17 7.64
CA ASN A 203 2.63 0.85 8.62
C ASN A 203 4.16 0.90 8.84
N GLY A 204 4.93 0.71 7.77
CA GLY A 204 6.40 0.72 7.77
C GLY A 204 7.06 -0.53 8.31
N MET A 205 6.33 -1.60 8.58
CA MET A 205 6.85 -2.89 9.03
C MET A 205 6.64 -3.93 7.93
N THR A 206 7.72 -4.58 7.50
CA THR A 206 7.68 -5.61 6.46
C THR A 206 6.93 -6.83 6.96
N THR A 207 5.97 -7.28 6.17
CA THR A 207 5.14 -8.43 6.48
C THR A 207 5.52 -9.66 5.65
N ASP A 208 6.62 -9.56 4.91
CA ASP A 208 7.11 -10.65 4.08
C ASP A 208 7.78 -11.76 4.91
N GLY A 209 7.28 -12.93 4.71
CA GLY A 209 7.94 -14.21 4.80
C GLY A 209 7.80 -14.90 3.45
N SER A 210 7.94 -16.20 3.35
CA SER A 210 7.69 -16.96 2.11
C SER A 210 6.26 -16.77 1.58
N TYR A 211 5.33 -16.36 2.45
CA TYR A 211 3.93 -16.08 2.15
C TYR A 211 3.61 -14.58 2.05
N GLY A 212 4.60 -13.71 2.07
CA GLY A 212 4.42 -12.24 2.10
C GLY A 212 3.71 -11.66 0.89
N ALA A 213 3.84 -12.28 -0.26
CA ALA A 213 3.18 -11.83 -1.49
C ALA A 213 1.64 -11.88 -1.42
N TYR A 214 1.09 -12.75 -0.58
CA TYR A 214 -0.36 -12.92 -0.42
C TYR A 214 -0.99 -11.97 0.58
N THR A 215 -0.30 -10.92 0.98
CA THR A 215 -0.61 -10.16 2.19
C THR A 215 -1.25 -8.79 1.98
N ASN A 216 -1.64 -8.47 0.76
CA ASN A 216 -2.40 -7.26 0.49
C ASN A 216 -3.91 -7.45 0.79
N LEU A 217 -4.20 -8.00 1.96
CA LEU A 217 -5.54 -8.36 2.41
C LEU A 217 -6.32 -7.17 3.01
N VAL A 218 -5.72 -5.98 2.99
CA VAL A 218 -6.37 -4.76 3.50
C VAL A 218 -7.26 -4.17 2.43
N PRO A 219 -8.59 -4.04 2.64
CA PRO A 219 -9.48 -3.39 1.68
C PRO A 219 -9.25 -1.87 1.65
N LEU A 220 -9.59 -1.23 0.54
CA LEU A 220 -9.37 0.22 0.34
C LEU A 220 -10.00 1.08 1.45
N VAL A 221 -11.16 0.69 1.98
CA VAL A 221 -11.83 1.43 3.06
C VAL A 221 -10.98 1.53 4.33
N ALA A 222 -10.07 0.58 4.54
CA ALA A 222 -9.16 0.56 5.69
C ALA A 222 -7.77 1.16 5.37
N MET A 223 -7.52 1.57 4.13
CA MET A 223 -6.28 2.23 3.73
C MET A 223 -6.40 3.75 3.89
N GLU A 224 -5.38 4.38 4.41
CA GLU A 224 -5.21 5.83 4.35
C GLU A 224 -4.48 6.23 3.06
N ARG A 225 -3.40 5.50 2.73
CA ARG A 225 -2.60 5.68 1.52
C ARG A 225 -1.70 4.48 1.27
N VAL A 226 -1.15 4.43 0.06
CA VAL A 226 -0.09 3.49 -0.30
C VAL A 226 1.17 4.29 -0.61
N GLU A 227 2.28 3.91 0.02
CA GLU A 227 3.60 4.51 -0.20
C GLU A 227 4.50 3.49 -0.89
N VAL A 228 5.26 3.93 -1.88
CA VAL A 228 6.24 3.09 -2.56
C VAL A 228 7.61 3.74 -2.48
N VAL A 229 8.55 3.03 -1.88
CA VAL A 229 9.96 3.41 -1.86
C VAL A 229 10.74 2.43 -2.70
N LYS A 230 11.47 2.93 -3.68
CA LYS A 230 12.11 2.14 -4.71
C LYS A 230 13.58 1.88 -4.39
N GLY A 231 14.08 0.72 -4.80
CA GLY A 231 15.43 0.28 -4.50
C GLY A 231 15.59 -0.41 -3.14
N PRO A 232 16.79 -0.87 -2.78
CA PRO A 232 17.04 -1.62 -1.55
C PRO A 232 16.65 -0.83 -0.30
N GLN A 233 15.70 -1.33 0.50
CA GLN A 233 15.19 -0.66 1.71
C GLN A 233 15.52 -1.43 3.00
N GLN A 234 16.44 -2.38 2.94
CA GLN A 234 16.83 -3.20 4.09
C GLN A 234 17.38 -2.36 5.25
N ILE A 235 17.99 -1.22 4.95
CA ILE A 235 18.47 -0.29 6.00
C ILE A 235 17.32 0.20 6.90
N LEU A 236 16.15 0.50 6.34
CA LEU A 236 15.01 1.03 7.10
C LEU A 236 14.10 -0.08 7.62
N GLN A 237 13.96 -1.18 6.89
CA GLN A 237 12.91 -2.16 7.11
C GLN A 237 13.42 -3.56 7.51
N GLY A 238 14.70 -3.86 7.36
CA GLY A 238 15.31 -5.15 7.66
C GLY A 238 15.45 -6.05 6.45
N GLN A 239 15.89 -7.29 6.67
CA GLN A 239 16.25 -8.23 5.60
C GLN A 239 15.11 -8.61 4.68
N ALA A 240 13.88 -8.64 5.19
CA ALA A 240 12.73 -9.03 4.40
C ALA A 240 12.45 -8.06 3.23
N ALA A 241 13.02 -6.84 3.26
CA ALA A 241 12.81 -5.88 2.19
C ALA A 241 13.43 -6.34 0.86
N GLY A 242 12.63 -6.35 -0.21
CA GLY A 242 13.09 -6.70 -1.56
C GLY A 242 14.02 -5.66 -2.16
N PRO A 243 14.91 -6.08 -3.08
CA PRO A 243 15.84 -5.14 -3.73
C PRO A 243 15.12 -4.14 -4.65
N GLY A 244 13.94 -4.46 -5.16
CA GLY A 244 13.12 -3.54 -5.97
C GLY A 244 12.48 -2.43 -5.17
N GLY A 245 12.40 -2.59 -3.86
CA GLY A 245 11.80 -1.60 -2.96
C GLY A 245 10.70 -2.16 -2.07
N THR A 246 9.90 -1.27 -1.53
CA THR A 246 8.80 -1.62 -0.64
C THR A 246 7.51 -0.90 -1.02
N VAL A 247 6.42 -1.66 -1.09
CA VAL A 247 5.05 -1.15 -1.13
C VAL A 247 4.50 -1.18 0.29
N ASN A 248 4.30 -0.02 0.87
CA ASN A 248 3.84 0.15 2.24
C ASN A 248 2.38 0.61 2.26
N VAL A 249 1.49 -0.24 2.73
CA VAL A 249 0.09 0.12 2.97
C VAL A 249 0.00 0.79 4.34
N VAL A 250 -0.38 2.05 4.36
CA VAL A 250 -0.68 2.78 5.60
C VAL A 250 -2.16 2.63 5.88
N THR A 251 -2.48 2.00 7.01
CA THR A 251 -3.87 1.76 7.41
C THR A 251 -4.40 2.90 8.28
N LYS A 252 -5.70 3.10 8.24
CA LYS A 252 -6.39 4.04 9.10
C LYS A 252 -6.15 3.70 10.58
N VAL A 253 -6.11 4.72 11.39
CA VAL A 253 -6.04 4.66 12.85
C VAL A 253 -7.07 5.62 13.43
N PRO A 254 -7.59 5.38 14.64
CA PRO A 254 -8.58 6.27 15.24
C PRO A 254 -8.10 7.72 15.30
N THR A 255 -8.95 8.63 14.87
CA THR A 255 -8.72 10.09 14.84
C THR A 255 -9.73 10.84 15.70
N PRO A 256 -9.52 12.15 16.00
CA PRO A 256 -10.49 12.95 16.73
C PRO A 256 -11.79 13.24 15.97
N ASP A 257 -11.81 13.01 14.65
CA ASP A 257 -12.94 13.36 13.79
C ASP A 257 -14.08 12.35 13.99
N ASP A 258 -15.26 12.83 14.30
CA ASP A 258 -16.45 11.98 14.47
C ASP A 258 -17.11 11.78 13.10
N TYR A 259 -17.14 10.55 12.61
CA TYR A 259 -17.87 10.20 11.39
C TYR A 259 -18.34 8.75 11.38
N ALA A 260 -19.35 8.48 10.59
CA ALA A 260 -19.70 7.15 10.16
C ALA A 260 -19.85 7.13 8.63
N TYR A 261 -19.26 6.14 8.00
CA TYR A 261 -19.27 5.93 6.56
C TYR A 261 -19.85 4.56 6.23
N VAL A 262 -20.65 4.50 5.18
CA VAL A 262 -21.13 3.26 4.59
C VAL A 262 -20.99 3.33 3.07
N GLY A 263 -20.52 2.25 2.47
CA GLY A 263 -20.33 2.10 1.02
C GLY A 263 -20.94 0.82 0.48
N ALA A 264 -21.42 0.87 -0.75
CA ALA A 264 -21.86 -0.31 -1.49
C ALA A 264 -21.38 -0.21 -2.94
N SER A 265 -20.86 -1.29 -3.44
CA SER A 265 -20.38 -1.42 -4.82
C SER A 265 -20.99 -2.64 -5.49
N ALA A 266 -21.20 -2.53 -6.80
CA ALA A 266 -21.63 -3.63 -7.65
C ALA A 266 -20.96 -3.52 -9.02
N GLY A 267 -20.75 -4.66 -9.69
CA GLY A 267 -20.06 -4.66 -10.98
C GLY A 267 -20.27 -5.90 -11.81
N SER A 268 -19.48 -5.98 -12.86
CA SER A 268 -19.40 -7.17 -13.74
C SER A 268 -19.00 -8.40 -12.95
N GLU A 269 -19.29 -9.58 -13.48
CA GLU A 269 -18.91 -10.89 -12.92
C GLU A 269 -19.35 -11.07 -11.47
N GLY A 270 -20.59 -10.66 -11.17
CA GLY A 270 -21.16 -10.81 -9.84
C GLY A 270 -20.46 -10.01 -8.75
N TYR A 271 -19.57 -9.07 -9.10
CA TYR A 271 -18.87 -8.27 -8.12
C TYR A 271 -19.82 -7.48 -7.23
N TYR A 272 -19.61 -7.58 -5.92
CA TYR A 272 -20.19 -6.69 -4.94
C TYR A 272 -19.21 -6.41 -3.80
N ARG A 273 -19.38 -5.26 -3.14
CA ARG A 273 -18.67 -4.89 -1.91
C ARG A 273 -19.57 -4.08 -1.01
N PHE A 274 -19.49 -4.30 0.29
CA PHE A 274 -20.10 -3.47 1.32
C PHE A 274 -19.05 -3.06 2.33
N ASP A 275 -18.95 -1.76 2.59
CA ASP A 275 -17.99 -1.15 3.49
C ASP A 275 -18.72 -0.40 4.61
N ALA A 276 -18.14 -0.40 5.80
CA ALA A 276 -18.54 0.45 6.91
C ALA A 276 -17.30 0.92 7.67
N ASP A 277 -17.28 2.19 8.06
CA ASP A 277 -16.20 2.78 8.85
C ASP A 277 -16.81 3.78 9.85
N VAL A 278 -16.56 3.55 11.13
CA VAL A 278 -17.06 4.40 12.22
C VAL A 278 -15.88 4.81 13.07
N ASN A 279 -15.65 6.10 13.16
CA ASN A 279 -14.53 6.69 13.89
C ASN A 279 -15.03 7.83 14.77
N GLY A 280 -14.35 8.04 15.90
CA GLY A 280 -14.59 9.21 16.72
C GLY A 280 -14.02 9.17 18.13
N THR A 281 -14.28 10.25 18.84
CA THR A 281 -13.83 10.46 20.22
C THR A 281 -14.78 9.71 21.19
N LEU A 282 -14.23 8.73 21.92
CA LEU A 282 -14.95 7.97 22.95
C LEU A 282 -15.00 8.71 24.28
N VAL A 283 -13.88 9.31 24.69
CA VAL A 283 -13.75 10.06 25.95
C VAL A 283 -12.72 11.15 25.78
N GLU A 284 -13.07 12.35 26.21
CA GLU A 284 -12.15 13.49 26.30
C GLU A 284 -12.14 14.07 27.70
N GLY A 285 -10.94 14.43 28.21
CA GLY A 285 -10.79 14.98 29.53
C GLY A 285 -9.36 15.45 29.85
N ARG A 286 -9.14 15.86 31.11
CA ARG A 286 -7.83 16.39 31.55
C ARG A 286 -6.63 15.47 31.33
N TYR A 287 -6.87 14.17 31.12
CA TYR A 287 -5.82 13.17 30.90
C TYR A 287 -5.60 12.84 29.42
N GLY A 288 -6.24 13.58 28.51
CA GLY A 288 -6.14 13.40 27.07
C GLY A 288 -7.46 12.92 26.45
N ARG A 289 -7.37 12.49 25.21
CA ARG A 289 -8.48 12.04 24.37
C ARG A 289 -8.31 10.57 24.03
N LEU A 290 -9.34 9.77 24.27
CA LEU A 290 -9.44 8.39 23.80
C LEU A 290 -10.37 8.34 22.60
N MET A 291 -9.90 7.77 21.50
CA MET A 291 -10.59 7.64 20.23
C MET A 291 -10.76 6.16 19.88
N GLY A 292 -11.80 5.86 19.12
CA GLY A 292 -12.08 4.51 18.63
C GLY A 292 -12.45 4.50 17.16
N GLU A 293 -12.09 3.42 16.47
CA GLU A 293 -12.45 3.19 15.07
C GLU A 293 -12.85 1.73 14.88
N LEU A 294 -13.88 1.50 14.08
CA LEU A 294 -14.28 0.17 13.64
C LEU A 294 -14.55 0.20 12.14
N ILE A 295 -13.81 -0.63 11.40
CA ILE A 295 -13.96 -0.79 9.97
C ILE A 295 -14.40 -2.23 9.69
N GLY A 296 -15.38 -2.39 8.80
CA GLY A 296 -15.80 -3.68 8.26
C GLY A 296 -15.94 -3.61 6.74
N SER A 297 -15.49 -4.63 6.05
CA SER A 297 -15.65 -4.77 4.59
C SER A 297 -15.99 -6.22 4.26
N THR A 298 -16.86 -6.41 3.29
CA THR A 298 -17.11 -7.72 2.67
C THR A 298 -17.23 -7.53 1.17
N SER A 299 -16.53 -8.35 0.41
CA SER A 299 -16.58 -8.32 -1.06
C SER A 299 -16.59 -9.72 -1.66
N SER A 300 -17.06 -9.84 -2.87
CA SER A 300 -16.96 -11.07 -3.66
C SER A 300 -17.06 -10.76 -5.14
N GLN A 301 -16.40 -11.59 -5.94
CA GLN A 301 -16.45 -11.57 -7.40
C GLN A 301 -16.45 -13.01 -7.90
N ASP A 302 -17.25 -13.31 -8.89
CA ASP A 302 -17.30 -14.66 -9.48
C ASP A 302 -16.01 -14.95 -10.26
N GLY A 303 -15.53 -16.16 -10.17
CA GLY A 303 -14.41 -16.63 -10.97
C GLY A 303 -14.79 -16.94 -12.41
N PRO A 304 -13.83 -16.98 -13.33
CA PRO A 304 -14.07 -17.28 -14.74
C PRO A 304 -14.58 -18.71 -14.94
N LYS A 305 -15.52 -18.89 -15.87
CA LYS A 305 -16.04 -20.20 -16.31
C LYS A 305 -16.53 -21.12 -15.19
N GLY A 306 -17.06 -20.57 -14.09
CA GLY A 306 -17.62 -21.34 -12.97
C GLY A 306 -16.56 -21.94 -12.05
N THR A 307 -15.36 -21.41 -12.05
CA THR A 307 -14.37 -21.62 -10.99
C THR A 307 -14.76 -20.84 -9.74
N PRO A 308 -14.20 -21.17 -8.55
CA PRO A 308 -14.34 -20.33 -7.39
C PRO A 308 -13.87 -18.89 -7.71
N GLY A 309 -14.62 -17.92 -7.24
CA GLY A 309 -14.24 -16.50 -7.33
C GLY A 309 -13.29 -16.10 -6.22
N THR A 310 -13.12 -14.80 -6.08
CA THR A 310 -12.44 -14.19 -4.95
C THR A 310 -13.45 -13.58 -3.99
N ALA A 311 -13.15 -13.58 -2.70
CA ALA A 311 -13.90 -12.85 -1.70
C ALA A 311 -12.93 -12.28 -0.66
N ASN A 312 -13.36 -11.28 0.08
CA ASN A 312 -12.61 -10.77 1.22
C ASN A 312 -13.60 -10.34 2.30
N ASP A 313 -13.46 -10.90 3.50
CA ASP A 313 -14.16 -10.48 4.70
C ASP A 313 -13.13 -9.87 5.66
N TYR A 314 -13.28 -8.59 5.99
CA TYR A 314 -12.30 -7.83 6.75
C TYR A 314 -12.94 -7.09 7.93
N ILE A 315 -12.24 -7.10 9.07
CA ILE A 315 -12.57 -6.29 10.25
C ILE A 315 -11.29 -5.64 10.77
N SER A 316 -11.37 -4.33 11.07
CA SER A 316 -10.35 -3.61 11.83
C SER A 316 -11.00 -2.93 13.03
N ALA A 317 -10.41 -3.06 14.21
CA ALA A 317 -10.85 -2.41 15.43
C ALA A 317 -9.65 -1.69 16.08
N GLY A 318 -9.75 -0.38 16.21
CA GLY A 318 -8.69 0.48 16.72
C GLY A 318 -9.10 1.26 17.97
N LEU A 319 -8.12 1.45 18.87
CA LEU A 319 -8.16 2.42 19.96
C LEU A 319 -6.92 3.29 19.87
N ALA A 320 -7.10 4.61 20.01
CA ALA A 320 -6.00 5.54 20.12
C ALA A 320 -6.20 6.49 21.31
N TRP A 321 -5.11 6.82 21.97
CA TRP A 321 -5.11 7.78 23.06
C TRP A 321 -4.02 8.80 22.83
N THR A 322 -4.39 10.09 22.93
CA THR A 322 -3.46 11.20 22.80
C THR A 322 -3.53 12.12 24.00
N ASN A 323 -2.38 12.61 24.45
CA ASN A 323 -2.28 13.62 25.49
C ASN A 323 -1.22 14.66 25.11
N GLU A 324 -1.67 15.79 24.59
CA GLU A 324 -0.81 16.89 24.18
C GLU A 324 0.06 17.44 25.33
N GLY A 325 -0.45 17.45 26.58
CA GLY A 325 0.25 17.96 27.75
C GLY A 325 1.49 17.14 28.09
N SER A 326 1.42 15.82 27.98
CA SER A 326 2.56 14.91 28.16
C SER A 326 3.31 14.65 26.84
N GLY A 327 2.71 14.95 25.68
CA GLY A 327 3.22 14.59 24.36
C GLY A 327 3.25 13.09 24.15
N THR A 328 2.18 12.41 24.54
CA THR A 328 2.03 10.94 24.44
C THR A 328 0.93 10.60 23.47
N ASP A 329 1.24 9.77 22.48
CA ASP A 329 0.31 9.18 21.53
C ASP A 329 0.46 7.66 21.57
N VAL A 330 -0.65 6.95 21.71
CA VAL A 330 -0.70 5.49 21.73
C VAL A 330 -1.79 5.03 20.80
N SER A 331 -1.53 4.06 19.94
CA SER A 331 -2.56 3.38 19.16
C SER A 331 -2.39 1.86 19.23
N VAL A 332 -3.52 1.17 19.21
CA VAL A 332 -3.61 -0.29 19.11
C VAL A 332 -4.69 -0.61 18.08
N VAL A 333 -4.33 -1.33 17.04
CA VAL A 333 -5.24 -1.74 15.98
C VAL A 333 -5.15 -3.25 15.82
N TYR A 334 -6.28 -3.93 15.93
CA TYR A 334 -6.46 -5.34 15.58
C TYR A 334 -7.11 -5.43 14.21
N GLN A 335 -6.63 -6.35 13.38
CA GLN A 335 -7.15 -6.61 12.04
C GLN A 335 -7.35 -8.10 11.84
N TYR A 336 -8.43 -8.45 11.18
CA TYR A 336 -8.78 -9.80 10.75
C TYR A 336 -9.14 -9.74 9.28
N SER A 337 -8.62 -10.67 8.48
CA SER A 337 -8.97 -10.84 7.06
C SER A 337 -9.14 -12.32 6.75
N ASP A 338 -10.23 -12.65 6.06
CA ASP A 338 -10.52 -13.96 5.49
C ASP A 338 -10.67 -13.76 3.98
N ASP A 339 -9.72 -14.27 3.20
CA ASP A 339 -9.54 -13.96 1.78
C ASP A 339 -9.52 -15.25 0.95
N PRO A 340 -10.68 -15.88 0.71
CA PRO A 340 -10.76 -16.99 -0.21
C PRO A 340 -10.55 -16.52 -1.65
N ALA A 341 -9.54 -17.08 -2.30
CA ALA A 341 -9.17 -16.79 -3.68
C ALA A 341 -9.24 -18.04 -4.55
N GLY A 342 -10.00 -17.95 -5.64
CA GLY A 342 -10.03 -19.00 -6.66
C GLY A 342 -8.79 -18.99 -7.55
N GLN A 343 -8.65 -20.05 -8.33
CA GLN A 343 -7.56 -20.16 -9.28
C GLN A 343 -7.70 -19.12 -10.40
N GLU A 344 -6.65 -18.38 -10.66
CA GLU A 344 -6.60 -17.45 -11.77
C GLU A 344 -6.59 -18.14 -13.13
N PRO A 345 -7.24 -17.55 -14.15
CA PRO A 345 -7.16 -18.06 -15.51
C PRO A 345 -5.75 -17.83 -16.09
N VAL A 346 -5.34 -18.72 -16.97
CA VAL A 346 -4.06 -18.59 -17.66
C VAL A 346 -4.25 -18.61 -19.17
N ALA A 347 -3.40 -17.90 -19.88
CA ALA A 347 -3.23 -18.02 -21.32
C ALA A 347 -1.99 -18.88 -21.59
N LEU A 348 -2.11 -19.83 -22.54
CA LEU A 348 -1.05 -20.75 -22.85
C LEU A 348 -0.36 -20.36 -24.15
N PHE A 349 0.93 -20.70 -24.28
CA PHE A 349 1.70 -20.47 -25.49
C PHE A 349 1.88 -21.76 -26.27
N ASP A 350 1.75 -21.67 -27.59
CA ASP A 350 2.14 -22.68 -28.55
C ASP A 350 3.42 -22.19 -29.25
N GLY A 351 4.56 -22.68 -28.81
CA GLY A 351 5.85 -22.09 -29.21
C GLY A 351 5.95 -20.61 -28.83
N ALA A 352 6.19 -19.74 -29.81
CA ALA A 352 6.30 -18.29 -29.61
C ALA A 352 4.94 -17.55 -29.63
N HIS A 353 3.83 -18.26 -29.88
CA HIS A 353 2.50 -17.65 -30.05
C HIS A 353 1.56 -18.01 -28.91
N LEU A 354 0.74 -17.04 -28.49
CA LEU A 354 -0.36 -17.30 -27.57
C LEU A 354 -1.36 -18.27 -28.24
N HIS A 355 -1.61 -19.40 -27.59
CA HIS A 355 -2.50 -20.43 -28.09
C HIS A 355 -3.92 -19.88 -28.22
N ASN A 356 -4.50 -19.96 -29.45
CA ASN A 356 -5.85 -19.49 -29.75
C ASN A 356 -6.22 -18.06 -29.35
N GLY A 357 -5.23 -17.17 -29.17
CA GLY A 357 -5.37 -15.70 -29.08
C GLY A 357 -6.31 -15.15 -28.00
N ALA A 358 -7.43 -15.79 -27.75
CA ALA A 358 -8.49 -15.29 -26.85
C ALA A 358 -8.97 -16.29 -25.82
N LYS A 359 -8.43 -17.50 -25.78
CA LYS A 359 -8.89 -18.51 -24.82
C LYS A 359 -8.01 -18.53 -23.59
N THR A 360 -8.62 -18.30 -22.46
CA THR A 360 -8.03 -18.51 -21.14
C THR A 360 -8.44 -19.86 -20.59
N TYR A 361 -7.53 -20.52 -19.91
CA TYR A 361 -7.74 -21.84 -19.33
C TYR A 361 -7.53 -21.78 -17.83
N VAL A 362 -8.27 -22.59 -17.11
CA VAL A 362 -7.97 -22.92 -15.72
C VAL A 362 -7.47 -24.36 -15.75
N LEU A 363 -6.18 -24.56 -15.59
CA LEU A 363 -5.51 -25.84 -15.69
C LEU A 363 -5.80 -26.78 -14.51
N GLY A 364 -6.32 -26.23 -13.43
CA GLY A 364 -6.69 -26.95 -12.22
C GLY A 364 -8.19 -27.15 -12.09
N ALA A 365 -8.58 -27.74 -10.98
CA ALA A 365 -9.97 -27.99 -10.67
C ALA A 365 -10.79 -26.72 -10.49
N ARG A 366 -12.09 -26.87 -10.69
CA ARG A 366 -13.08 -25.91 -10.24
C ARG A 366 -13.08 -25.67 -8.72
N ASN A 367 -12.37 -26.50 -7.95
CA ASN A 367 -12.15 -26.36 -6.52
C ASN A 367 -10.71 -25.93 -6.18
N SER A 368 -9.87 -25.59 -7.16
CA SER A 368 -8.55 -25.03 -6.89
C SER A 368 -8.72 -23.65 -6.27
N HIS A 369 -8.08 -23.45 -5.09
CA HIS A 369 -8.18 -22.24 -4.31
C HIS A 369 -6.92 -22.01 -3.49
N PHE A 370 -6.79 -20.79 -3.04
CA PHE A 370 -5.75 -20.33 -2.13
C PHE A 370 -6.40 -19.41 -1.10
N ASP A 371 -6.92 -20.01 -0.04
CA ASP A 371 -7.67 -19.28 0.98
C ASP A 371 -6.74 -18.84 2.09
N THR A 372 -6.66 -17.55 2.33
CA THR A 372 -5.78 -16.95 3.34
C THR A 372 -6.59 -16.37 4.48
N LEU A 373 -6.28 -16.82 5.69
CA LEU A 373 -6.75 -16.22 6.93
C LEU A 373 -5.60 -15.46 7.58
N SER A 374 -5.80 -14.20 7.92
CA SER A 374 -4.79 -13.38 8.60
C SER A 374 -5.37 -12.65 9.80
N GLU A 375 -4.63 -12.72 10.91
CA GLU A 375 -4.88 -11.91 12.10
C GLU A 375 -3.64 -11.06 12.40
N GLN A 376 -3.86 -9.80 12.81
CA GLN A 376 -2.75 -8.89 13.08
C GLN A 376 -3.08 -7.94 14.23
N VAL A 377 -2.07 -7.64 15.04
CA VAL A 377 -2.11 -6.56 16.05
C VAL A 377 -0.96 -5.60 15.76
N ASN A 378 -1.29 -4.32 15.63
CA ASN A 378 -0.33 -3.24 15.50
C ASN A 378 -0.44 -2.31 16.70
N VAL A 379 0.68 -2.08 17.39
CA VAL A 379 0.78 -1.15 18.52
C VAL A 379 1.83 -0.10 18.19
N GLN A 380 1.47 1.17 18.38
CA GLN A 380 2.41 2.28 18.23
C GLN A 380 2.33 3.20 19.44
N VAL A 381 3.48 3.64 19.93
CA VAL A 381 3.61 4.59 21.01
C VAL A 381 4.62 5.66 20.61
N ALA A 382 4.22 6.91 20.67
CA ALA A 382 5.11 8.05 20.56
C ALA A 382 5.06 8.84 21.85
N GLN A 383 6.22 9.09 22.44
CA GLN A 383 6.37 9.82 23.70
C GLN A 383 7.40 10.92 23.55
N ARG A 384 6.98 12.16 23.70
CA ARG A 384 7.90 13.29 23.81
C ARG A 384 8.67 13.17 25.12
N ILE A 385 10.00 13.11 25.02
CA ILE A 385 10.88 12.98 26.19
C ILE A 385 11.33 14.36 26.67
N ALA A 386 11.90 15.16 25.77
CA ALA A 386 12.38 16.49 26.07
C ALA A 386 12.60 17.31 24.78
N GLY A 387 12.11 18.54 24.72
CA GLY A 387 12.27 19.42 23.56
C GLY A 387 11.74 18.78 22.29
N THR A 388 12.61 18.54 21.31
CA THR A 388 12.31 17.89 20.04
C THR A 388 12.48 16.36 20.06
N TRP A 389 12.91 15.79 21.18
CA TRP A 389 13.22 14.36 21.31
C TRP A 389 11.99 13.53 21.63
N ASN A 390 11.77 12.47 20.85
CA ASN A 390 10.69 11.52 21.01
C ASN A 390 11.25 10.09 21.14
N LEU A 391 10.62 9.31 22.01
CA LEU A 391 10.74 7.86 22.06
C LEU A 391 9.59 7.27 21.27
N ASN A 392 9.89 6.35 20.34
CA ASN A 392 8.90 5.64 19.56
C ASN A 392 9.05 4.15 19.83
N LEU A 393 7.91 3.49 20.11
CA LEU A 393 7.82 2.05 20.24
C LEU A 393 6.82 1.57 19.21
N SER A 394 7.14 0.49 18.50
CA SER A 394 6.20 -0.17 17.59
C SER A 394 6.27 -1.67 17.80
N TYR A 395 5.12 -2.32 17.74
CA TYR A 395 4.98 -3.76 17.76
C TYR A 395 3.99 -4.21 16.71
N LEU A 396 4.38 -5.20 15.93
CA LEU A 396 3.51 -5.93 15.02
C LEU A 396 3.54 -7.40 15.39
N TRP A 397 2.39 -7.98 15.65
CA TRP A 397 2.16 -9.42 15.62
C TRP A 397 1.26 -9.74 14.45
N ARG A 398 1.59 -10.78 13.70
CA ARG A 398 0.81 -11.27 12.59
C ARG A 398 0.83 -12.79 12.56
N ASP A 399 -0.32 -13.38 12.32
CA ASP A 399 -0.50 -14.81 12.09
C ASP A 399 -1.22 -15.03 10.76
N ILE A 400 -0.75 -15.97 9.97
CA ILE A 400 -1.33 -16.34 8.68
C ILE A 400 -1.53 -17.85 8.66
N SER A 401 -2.70 -18.27 8.22
CA SER A 401 -3.05 -19.66 7.89
C SER A 401 -3.53 -19.74 6.45
N ILE A 402 -3.08 -20.74 5.72
CA ILE A 402 -3.36 -20.92 4.30
C ILE A 402 -3.96 -22.32 4.09
N ASP A 403 -5.13 -22.36 3.46
CA ASP A 403 -5.74 -23.59 2.93
C ASP A 403 -5.64 -23.55 1.40
N GLU A 404 -4.88 -24.48 0.82
CA GLU A 404 -4.59 -24.43 -0.60
C GLU A 404 -4.88 -25.76 -1.29
N TYR A 405 -5.55 -25.66 -2.42
CA TYR A 405 -5.60 -26.65 -3.48
C TYR A 405 -5.03 -26.01 -4.74
N GLY A 406 -3.79 -26.30 -5.03
CA GLY A 406 -3.12 -25.78 -6.20
C GLY A 406 -2.99 -26.85 -7.28
N TYR A 407 -2.39 -26.46 -8.38
CA TYR A 407 -1.96 -27.37 -9.43
C TYR A 407 -0.55 -27.00 -9.90
N PHE A 408 0.18 -27.96 -10.41
CA PHE A 408 1.38 -27.67 -11.20
C PHE A 408 1.36 -28.55 -12.47
N PRO A 409 1.53 -27.93 -13.63
CA PRO A 409 1.62 -28.66 -14.89
C PRO A 409 2.95 -29.43 -14.95
N TYR A 410 2.90 -30.68 -15.44
CA TYR A 410 4.10 -31.49 -15.52
C TYR A 410 4.33 -32.12 -16.89
N GLY A 411 3.35 -32.10 -17.79
CA GLY A 411 3.44 -32.70 -19.09
C GLY A 411 2.58 -32.00 -20.15
N PHE A 412 3.03 -32.08 -21.40
CA PHE A 412 2.33 -31.57 -22.56
C PHE A 412 2.49 -32.52 -23.75
N GLU A 413 1.41 -32.72 -24.49
CA GLU A 413 1.40 -33.43 -25.76
C GLU A 413 0.93 -32.49 -26.87
N GLU A 414 1.72 -32.33 -27.96
CA GLU A 414 1.38 -31.44 -29.07
C GLU A 414 0.18 -31.87 -29.92
N GLU A 415 0.02 -33.18 -30.10
CA GLU A 415 -1.09 -33.73 -30.88
C GLU A 415 -1.70 -34.97 -30.16
N PRO A 416 -2.91 -34.90 -29.60
CA PRO A 416 -3.72 -33.68 -29.40
C PRO A 416 -3.08 -32.73 -28.39
N GLN A 417 -3.41 -31.42 -28.41
CA GLN A 417 -2.86 -30.43 -27.47
C GLN A 417 -3.39 -30.69 -26.04
N ILE A 418 -2.69 -31.51 -25.29
CA ILE A 418 -3.07 -31.95 -23.93
C ILE A 418 -2.03 -31.42 -22.92
N VAL A 419 -2.51 -30.75 -21.87
CA VAL A 419 -1.72 -30.39 -20.70
C VAL A 419 -2.10 -31.26 -19.52
N TYR A 420 -1.12 -31.92 -18.95
CA TYR A 420 -1.26 -32.69 -17.71
C TYR A 420 -0.87 -31.79 -16.53
N ALA A 421 -1.73 -31.68 -15.53
CA ALA A 421 -1.48 -30.93 -14.34
C ALA A 421 -1.85 -31.73 -13.09
N ASP A 422 -0.88 -31.95 -12.20
CA ASP A 422 -1.15 -32.57 -10.92
C ASP A 422 -1.81 -31.59 -9.97
N GLN A 423 -2.87 -32.00 -9.33
CA GLN A 423 -3.48 -31.24 -8.25
C GLN A 423 -2.84 -31.65 -6.93
N TYR A 424 -2.38 -30.65 -6.19
CA TYR A 424 -1.89 -30.84 -4.84
C TYR A 424 -2.79 -30.17 -3.81
N ARG A 425 -2.74 -30.70 -2.60
CA ARG A 425 -3.37 -30.14 -1.42
C ARG A 425 -2.30 -29.84 -0.39
N GLY A 426 -2.12 -28.58 -0.02
CA GLY A 426 -1.30 -28.16 1.10
C GLY A 426 -1.91 -28.63 2.43
N ARG A 427 -1.03 -28.86 3.41
CA ARG A 427 -1.45 -29.33 4.73
C ARG A 427 -0.92 -28.37 5.79
N ASP A 428 -1.83 -27.75 6.56
CA ASP A 428 -1.52 -26.90 7.70
C ASP A 428 -0.35 -25.94 7.44
N THR A 429 -0.52 -25.09 6.42
CA THR A 429 0.48 -24.13 5.97
C THR A 429 0.21 -22.79 6.64
N GLY A 430 1.26 -22.13 7.16
CA GLY A 430 1.09 -20.85 7.81
C GLY A 430 2.39 -20.22 8.30
N GLY A 431 2.25 -19.13 9.03
CA GLY A 431 3.38 -18.43 9.62
C GLY A 431 2.99 -17.36 10.62
N THR A 432 3.86 -17.16 11.61
CA THR A 432 3.72 -16.09 12.61
C THR A 432 4.92 -15.16 12.53
N THR A 433 4.67 -13.85 12.46
CA THR A 433 5.71 -12.82 12.47
C THR A 433 5.52 -11.88 13.66
N ASN A 434 6.61 -11.58 14.37
CA ASN A 434 6.66 -10.54 15.39
C ASN A 434 7.74 -9.52 15.05
N ILE A 435 7.41 -8.23 15.10
CA ILE A 435 8.36 -7.14 14.89
C ILE A 435 8.29 -6.19 16.08
N TYR A 436 9.41 -6.02 16.76
CA TYR A 436 9.57 -5.07 17.86
C TYR A 436 10.51 -3.97 17.41
N ARG A 437 10.12 -2.72 17.61
CA ARG A 437 10.95 -1.55 17.31
C ARG A 437 10.95 -0.59 18.47
N ILE A 438 12.14 -0.11 18.80
CA ILE A 438 12.35 1.00 19.72
C ILE A 438 13.24 2.01 19.03
N GLY A 439 12.87 3.30 19.06
CA GLY A 439 13.65 4.35 18.44
C GLY A 439 13.59 5.64 19.24
N ILE A 440 14.68 6.37 19.27
CA ILE A 440 14.74 7.73 19.77
C ILE A 440 15.11 8.62 18.60
N ASN A 441 14.29 9.62 18.34
CA ASN A 441 14.57 10.62 17.31
C ASN A 441 14.41 12.04 17.86
N GLY A 442 15.20 12.94 17.32
CA GLY A 442 15.16 14.34 17.76
C GLY A 442 16.03 15.24 16.89
N GLN A 443 15.98 16.54 17.17
CA GLN A 443 16.73 17.56 16.46
C GLN A 443 17.77 18.17 17.36
N VAL A 444 18.97 18.41 16.80
CA VAL A 444 20.08 19.14 17.42
C VAL A 444 20.54 20.22 16.48
N ASP A 445 20.53 21.45 16.95
CA ASP A 445 21.01 22.61 16.19
C ASP A 445 22.42 23.02 16.66
N LEU A 446 23.40 22.95 15.76
CA LEU A 446 24.80 23.30 15.99
C LEU A 446 25.16 24.55 15.16
N GLY A 447 24.76 25.71 15.63
CA GLY A 447 24.91 26.96 14.90
C GLY A 447 24.07 26.98 13.63
N PRO A 448 24.68 27.04 12.41
CA PRO A 448 23.93 27.04 11.16
C PRO A 448 23.57 25.63 10.67
N VAL A 449 23.93 24.59 11.41
CA VAL A 449 23.72 23.20 11.05
C VAL A 449 22.61 22.59 11.90
N THR A 450 21.60 22.07 11.28
CA THR A 450 20.51 21.30 11.93
C THR A 450 20.70 19.82 11.63
N ASN A 451 20.69 19.01 12.67
CA ASN A 451 20.77 17.55 12.59
C ASN A 451 19.45 16.95 13.07
N LYS A 452 18.81 16.09 12.28
CA LYS A 452 17.70 15.24 12.68
C LYS A 452 18.21 13.82 12.82
N ILE A 453 18.33 13.36 14.05
CA ILE A 453 18.99 12.10 14.39
C ILE A 453 17.91 11.06 14.74
N LEU A 454 18.11 9.83 14.26
CA LEU A 454 17.38 8.65 14.68
C LEU A 454 18.38 7.58 15.14
N LEU A 455 18.16 7.05 16.34
CA LEU A 455 18.78 5.82 16.82
C LEU A 455 17.65 4.80 17.07
N ALA A 456 17.74 3.64 16.46
CA ALA A 456 16.70 2.62 16.62
C ALA A 456 17.30 1.22 16.76
N TYR A 457 16.57 0.36 17.46
CA TYR A 457 16.78 -1.08 17.53
C TYR A 457 15.52 -1.79 17.08
N ASP A 458 15.68 -2.76 16.18
CA ASP A 458 14.60 -3.60 15.67
C ASP A 458 14.92 -5.06 15.99
N TYR A 459 13.91 -5.84 16.38
CA TYR A 459 13.99 -7.28 16.51
C TYR A 459 12.79 -7.90 15.82
N GLN A 460 13.05 -8.74 14.83
CA GLN A 460 12.02 -9.46 14.10
C GLN A 460 12.19 -10.96 14.32
N THR A 461 11.10 -11.67 14.52
CA THR A 461 11.03 -13.12 14.46
C THR A 461 9.98 -13.55 13.45
N THR A 462 10.30 -14.56 12.66
CA THR A 462 9.37 -15.20 11.73
C THR A 462 9.47 -16.70 11.89
N ASP A 463 8.33 -17.36 12.05
CA ASP A 463 8.18 -18.81 12.14
C ASP A 463 7.19 -19.23 11.05
N GLU A 464 7.65 -19.97 10.05
CA GLU A 464 6.87 -20.46 8.93
C GLU A 464 6.86 -21.97 8.94
N TRP A 465 5.71 -22.56 8.71
CA TRP A 465 5.55 -24.01 8.71
C TRP A 465 4.59 -24.48 7.62
N GLY A 466 4.72 -25.73 7.27
CA GLY A 466 3.74 -26.50 6.50
C GLY A 466 3.94 -27.99 6.75
N ASP A 467 2.85 -28.71 6.96
CA ASP A 467 2.88 -30.17 7.15
C ASP A 467 3.13 -30.91 5.83
N GLY A 468 3.48 -30.19 4.75
CA GLY A 468 3.76 -30.70 3.42
C GLY A 468 2.54 -30.62 2.49
N ALA A 469 2.57 -31.38 1.40
CA ALA A 469 1.46 -31.46 0.49
C ALA A 469 1.30 -32.86 -0.09
N ASP A 470 0.06 -33.18 -0.46
CA ASP A 470 -0.28 -34.41 -1.14
C ASP A 470 -0.70 -34.13 -2.58
N ILE A 471 -0.27 -34.97 -3.54
CA ILE A 471 -0.87 -35.05 -4.85
C ILE A 471 -2.15 -35.86 -4.73
N VAL A 472 -3.27 -35.20 -5.03
CA VAL A 472 -4.60 -35.76 -4.85
C VAL A 472 -5.22 -36.27 -6.16
N GLY A 473 -4.65 -35.89 -7.29
CA GLY A 473 -5.10 -36.33 -8.61
C GLY A 473 -4.42 -35.58 -9.74
N THR A 474 -4.72 -35.97 -10.97
CA THR A 474 -4.21 -35.35 -12.19
C THR A 474 -5.37 -34.83 -13.06
N TYR A 475 -5.18 -33.63 -13.61
CA TYR A 475 -6.04 -33.08 -14.66
C TYR A 475 -5.43 -33.35 -16.02
N VAL A 476 -6.29 -33.80 -16.95
CA VAL A 476 -6.00 -33.90 -18.38
C VAL A 476 -6.80 -32.81 -19.09
N ASN A 477 -6.10 -31.77 -19.53
CA ASN A 477 -6.69 -30.61 -20.17
C ASN A 477 -6.51 -30.73 -21.67
N ASP A 478 -7.59 -31.08 -22.42
CA ASP A 478 -7.60 -31.03 -23.89
C ASP A 478 -7.90 -29.61 -24.34
N LEU A 479 -6.86 -28.91 -24.77
CA LEU A 479 -6.95 -27.50 -25.16
C LEU A 479 -7.71 -27.31 -26.47
N ALA A 480 -7.64 -28.30 -27.38
CA ALA A 480 -8.34 -28.26 -28.66
C ALA A 480 -9.84 -28.47 -28.48
N ALA A 481 -10.23 -29.45 -27.66
CA ALA A 481 -11.63 -29.74 -27.33
C ALA A 481 -12.19 -28.73 -26.28
N GLY A 482 -11.34 -28.07 -25.50
CA GLY A 482 -11.76 -27.23 -24.39
C GLY A 482 -12.36 -28.05 -23.24
N THR A 483 -11.92 -29.29 -23.06
CA THR A 483 -12.39 -30.20 -22.01
C THR A 483 -11.31 -30.45 -20.97
N GLN A 484 -11.74 -30.77 -19.76
CA GLN A 484 -10.89 -31.09 -18.64
C GLN A 484 -11.44 -32.34 -17.93
N ASP A 485 -10.64 -33.40 -17.88
CA ASP A 485 -10.94 -34.63 -17.15
C ASP A 485 -10.06 -34.69 -15.89
N TYR A 486 -10.62 -35.16 -14.78
CA TYR A 486 -9.93 -35.35 -13.53
C TYR A 486 -9.84 -36.81 -13.12
N PHE A 487 -8.65 -37.23 -12.79
CA PHE A 487 -8.32 -38.58 -12.35
C PHE A 487 -7.79 -38.52 -10.90
N PRO A 488 -8.64 -38.86 -9.91
CA PRO A 488 -8.21 -38.85 -8.52
C PRO A 488 -7.24 -40.00 -8.22
N TYR A 489 -6.29 -39.75 -7.34
CA TYR A 489 -5.47 -40.79 -6.74
C TYR A 489 -6.10 -41.28 -5.43
N ASP A 490 -6.14 -42.60 -5.25
CA ASP A 490 -6.65 -43.25 -4.04
C ASP A 490 -5.75 -44.43 -3.65
N PRO A 491 -4.95 -44.31 -2.58
CA PRO A 491 -4.78 -43.08 -1.77
C PRO A 491 -3.96 -42.01 -2.48
N PRO A 492 -4.10 -40.73 -2.08
CA PRO A 492 -3.17 -39.65 -2.44
C PRO A 492 -1.74 -40.01 -2.04
N PHE A 493 -0.74 -39.45 -2.72
CA PHE A 493 0.66 -39.64 -2.36
C PHE A 493 1.35 -38.32 -1.97
N GLU A 494 2.32 -38.39 -1.05
CA GLU A 494 3.04 -37.21 -0.59
C GLU A 494 3.89 -36.63 -1.72
N ALA A 495 3.66 -35.32 -2.02
CA ALA A 495 4.45 -34.57 -2.97
C ALA A 495 5.73 -34.04 -2.31
N TRP A 496 5.57 -33.44 -1.15
CA TRP A 496 6.66 -33.00 -0.29
C TRP A 496 6.26 -33.10 1.18
N GLY A 497 7.26 -33.36 2.02
CA GLY A 497 7.05 -33.54 3.45
C GLY A 497 6.97 -32.21 4.21
N PRO A 498 6.79 -32.32 5.53
CA PRO A 498 6.68 -31.13 6.38
C PRO A 498 7.99 -30.32 6.41
N TYR A 499 7.87 -29.02 6.60
CA TYR A 499 8.97 -28.09 6.74
C TYR A 499 8.70 -27.02 7.80
N ARG A 500 9.75 -26.41 8.31
CA ARG A 500 9.68 -25.23 9.18
C ARG A 500 10.89 -24.34 8.99
N THR A 501 10.65 -23.03 8.90
CA THR A 501 11.67 -21.99 8.82
C THR A 501 11.51 -21.05 10.01
N GLU A 502 12.52 -20.95 10.85
CA GLU A 502 12.59 -20.04 11.99
C GLU A 502 13.65 -18.98 11.67
N ILE A 503 13.28 -17.69 11.72
CA ILE A 503 14.18 -16.57 11.41
C ILE A 503 14.16 -15.59 12.58
N GLU A 504 15.34 -15.16 13.01
CA GLU A 504 15.52 -14.09 13.98
C GLU A 504 16.45 -13.02 13.39
N GLN A 505 16.05 -11.74 13.57
CA GLN A 505 16.74 -10.59 12.96
C GLN A 505 16.84 -9.42 13.93
N PRO A 506 17.87 -9.37 14.82
CA PRO A 506 18.22 -8.15 15.51
C PRO A 506 18.92 -7.15 14.59
N GLY A 507 18.63 -5.86 14.77
CA GLY A 507 19.30 -4.81 14.01
C GLY A 507 19.35 -3.47 14.74
N VAL A 508 20.44 -2.73 14.55
CA VAL A 508 20.63 -1.37 15.05
C VAL A 508 20.73 -0.43 13.86
N LEU A 509 19.94 0.64 13.87
CA LEU A 509 19.92 1.69 12.85
C LEU A 509 20.33 3.03 13.47
N VAL A 510 21.24 3.72 12.81
CA VAL A 510 21.56 5.12 13.09
C VAL A 510 21.39 5.91 11.80
N THR A 511 20.63 7.01 11.88
CA THR A 511 20.43 7.92 10.73
C THR A 511 20.57 9.35 11.19
N ASP A 512 21.19 10.18 10.37
CA ASP A 512 21.26 11.63 10.58
C ASP A 512 20.93 12.36 9.27
N GLN A 513 19.97 13.26 9.33
CA GLN A 513 19.69 14.23 8.27
C GLN A 513 20.28 15.56 8.64
N VAL A 514 21.38 15.91 8.01
CA VAL A 514 22.15 17.15 8.24
C VAL A 514 21.69 18.22 7.26
N SER A 515 21.32 19.38 7.76
CA SER A 515 20.91 20.54 6.97
C SER A 515 21.82 21.72 7.22
N TRP A 516 22.39 22.30 6.14
CA TRP A 516 23.23 23.46 6.18
C TRP A 516 22.96 24.41 5.00
N GLY A 517 22.23 25.47 5.23
CA GLY A 517 21.79 26.37 4.19
C GLY A 517 20.98 25.69 3.10
N LYS A 518 21.52 25.60 1.87
CA LYS A 518 20.89 24.93 0.74
C LYS A 518 21.28 23.45 0.59
N TRP A 519 22.15 22.95 1.43
CA TRP A 519 22.65 21.61 1.38
C TRP A 519 22.02 20.76 2.47
N HIS A 520 21.54 19.58 2.09
CA HIS A 520 21.00 18.61 3.02
C HIS A 520 21.62 17.25 2.69
N ALA A 521 22.05 16.54 3.72
CA ALA A 521 22.63 15.22 3.58
C ALA A 521 21.85 14.23 4.43
N LEU A 522 21.63 13.01 3.92
CA LEU A 522 21.12 11.88 4.69
C LEU A 522 22.23 10.87 4.81
N LEU A 523 22.60 10.52 6.03
CA LEU A 523 23.60 9.54 6.36
C LEU A 523 22.97 8.48 7.24
N GLY A 524 23.10 7.22 6.89
CA GLY A 524 22.54 6.12 7.64
C GLY A 524 23.46 4.90 7.63
N VAL A 525 23.40 4.13 8.70
CA VAL A 525 24.04 2.82 8.76
C VAL A 525 23.16 1.88 9.59
N ARG A 526 23.00 0.67 9.11
CA ARG A 526 22.33 -0.42 9.83
C ARG A 526 23.30 -1.59 10.01
N TRP A 527 23.41 -2.08 11.22
CA TRP A 527 23.99 -3.37 11.55
C TRP A 527 22.84 -4.34 11.80
N VAL A 528 22.85 -5.46 11.09
CA VAL A 528 21.82 -6.49 11.20
C VAL A 528 22.44 -7.86 11.19
N THR A 529 21.96 -8.75 12.03
CA THR A 529 22.25 -10.18 12.01
C THR A 529 21.00 -10.94 11.59
N VAL A 530 21.17 -12.03 10.87
CA VAL A 530 20.11 -12.95 10.49
C VAL A 530 20.50 -14.34 10.92
N ASP A 531 19.71 -14.89 11.83
CA ASP A 531 19.77 -16.29 12.23
C ASP A 531 18.59 -17.01 11.59
N GLU A 532 18.85 -17.91 10.64
CA GLU A 532 17.83 -18.72 9.98
C GLU A 532 18.07 -20.19 10.27
N LYS A 533 17.02 -20.89 10.66
CA LYS A 533 17.00 -22.33 10.82
C LYS A 533 15.89 -22.92 9.97
N PHE A 534 16.28 -23.73 8.99
CA PHE A 534 15.37 -24.53 8.18
C PHE A 534 15.41 -25.98 8.61
N SER A 535 14.24 -26.62 8.69
CA SER A 535 14.11 -28.06 8.97
C SER A 535 13.05 -28.67 8.07
N GLN A 536 13.32 -29.89 7.61
CA GLN A 536 12.44 -30.64 6.71
C GLN A 536 12.33 -32.12 7.08
N GLY A 537 11.14 -32.68 6.89
CA GLY A 537 10.86 -34.12 7.01
C GLY A 537 10.30 -34.55 8.37
N LYS A 538 9.73 -35.76 8.41
CA LYS A 538 9.16 -36.37 9.62
C LYS A 538 9.48 -37.88 9.65
N PRO A 539 10.48 -38.33 10.45
CA PRO A 539 11.31 -37.53 11.35
C PRO A 539 12.15 -36.52 10.55
N VAL A 540 12.58 -35.43 11.21
CA VAL A 540 13.41 -34.40 10.57
C VAL A 540 14.67 -35.09 10.04
N TYR A 541 14.88 -35.03 8.73
CA TYR A 541 16.03 -35.62 8.03
C TYR A 541 16.98 -34.55 7.45
N ASP A 542 16.52 -33.31 7.38
CA ASP A 542 17.36 -32.19 6.95
C ASP A 542 17.19 -31.01 7.92
N THR A 543 18.30 -30.43 8.33
CA THR A 543 18.32 -29.20 9.13
C THR A 543 19.53 -28.39 8.72
N SER A 544 19.27 -27.16 8.32
CA SER A 544 20.33 -26.21 8.01
C SER A 544 20.21 -24.98 8.90
N LYS A 545 21.34 -24.36 9.19
CA LYS A 545 21.45 -23.09 9.91
C LYS A 545 22.30 -22.13 9.11
N LEU A 546 21.84 -20.90 9.09
CA LEU A 546 22.55 -19.76 8.56
C LEU A 546 22.65 -18.72 9.68
N ASP A 547 23.83 -18.14 9.83
CA ASP A 547 24.11 -16.98 10.67
C ASP A 547 24.91 -16.02 9.80
N ASP A 548 24.33 -14.86 9.49
CA ASP A 548 24.96 -13.84 8.65
C ASP A 548 24.78 -12.45 9.28
N SER A 549 25.82 -11.63 9.21
CA SER A 549 25.81 -10.27 9.75
C SER A 549 26.25 -9.28 8.69
N GLN A 550 25.45 -8.24 8.49
CA GLN A 550 25.67 -7.25 7.45
C GLN A 550 25.70 -5.83 8.02
N THR A 551 26.49 -4.98 7.36
CA THR A 551 26.52 -3.54 7.62
C THR A 551 26.06 -2.83 6.37
N LEU A 552 24.93 -2.13 6.45
CA LEU A 552 24.26 -1.52 5.32
C LEU A 552 24.37 0.01 5.41
N PRO A 553 25.19 0.64 4.58
CA PRO A 553 25.27 2.10 4.50
C PRO A 553 24.18 2.67 3.60
N GLN A 554 23.72 3.87 3.96
CA GLN A 554 22.94 4.76 3.12
C GLN A 554 23.53 6.15 3.20
N TYR A 555 23.68 6.81 2.06
CA TYR A 555 24.16 8.18 1.99
C TYR A 555 23.50 8.91 0.82
N GLY A 556 23.30 10.18 1.02
CA GLY A 556 22.74 11.02 -0.05
C GLY A 556 22.89 12.49 0.26
N ILE A 557 22.82 13.29 -0.77
CA ILE A 557 22.94 14.74 -0.71
C ILE A 557 21.83 15.37 -1.54
N VAL A 558 21.27 16.45 -1.02
CA VAL A 558 20.29 17.28 -1.71
C VAL A 558 20.80 18.71 -1.76
N TYR A 559 20.73 19.31 -2.93
CA TYR A 559 20.92 20.74 -3.12
C TYR A 559 19.57 21.42 -3.38
N ALA A 560 19.02 22.10 -2.39
CA ALA A 560 17.81 22.91 -2.50
C ALA A 560 18.13 24.23 -3.25
N ALA A 561 18.11 24.19 -4.58
CA ALA A 561 18.43 25.36 -5.41
C ALA A 561 17.47 26.51 -5.12
N SER A 562 16.20 26.21 -4.89
CA SER A 562 15.15 27.09 -4.38
C SER A 562 14.18 26.32 -3.48
N PRO A 563 13.22 26.97 -2.78
CA PRO A 563 12.18 26.23 -2.04
C PRO A 563 11.33 25.27 -2.91
N ARG A 564 11.40 25.42 -4.22
CA ARG A 564 10.60 24.64 -5.19
C ARG A 564 11.44 23.71 -6.08
N LEU A 565 12.78 23.75 -5.98
CA LEU A 565 13.64 22.90 -6.81
C LEU A 565 14.75 22.30 -5.94
N SER A 566 14.75 20.99 -5.87
CA SER A 566 15.80 20.19 -5.24
C SER A 566 16.44 19.24 -6.26
N LEU A 567 17.77 19.18 -6.24
CA LEU A 567 18.57 18.20 -6.99
C LEU A 567 19.20 17.25 -5.98
N TYR A 568 19.20 15.96 -6.24
CA TYR A 568 19.74 14.98 -5.29
C TYR A 568 20.57 13.90 -5.95
N ALA A 569 21.43 13.30 -5.14
CA ALA A 569 22.15 12.06 -5.47
C ALA A 569 22.26 11.21 -4.20
N SER A 570 22.16 9.88 -4.35
CA SER A 570 22.27 8.93 -3.24
C SER A 570 22.88 7.61 -3.64
N GLY A 571 23.38 6.89 -2.62
CA GLY A 571 23.80 5.50 -2.69
C GLY A 571 23.23 4.72 -1.50
N ILE A 572 22.80 3.50 -1.74
CA ILE A 572 22.25 2.60 -0.74
C ILE A 572 22.67 1.18 -1.04
N GLU A 573 22.97 0.42 0.01
CA GLU A 573 23.26 -1.00 -0.07
C GLU A 573 22.19 -1.83 0.62
N GLY A 574 21.97 -3.04 0.10
CA GLY A 574 21.05 -4.02 0.65
C GLY A 574 21.60 -5.43 0.48
N PHE A 575 20.94 -6.39 1.11
CA PHE A 575 21.31 -7.81 1.01
C PHE A 575 20.08 -8.70 1.09
N ARG A 576 20.26 -9.95 0.70
CA ARG A 576 19.31 -11.03 0.95
C ARG A 576 20.08 -12.30 1.23
N VAL A 577 19.73 -12.99 2.32
CA VAL A 577 20.36 -14.27 2.62
C VAL A 577 20.10 -15.29 1.51
N THR A 578 21.12 -16.10 1.23
CA THR A 578 21.07 -17.14 0.20
C THR A 578 20.51 -18.46 0.71
N GLY A 579 20.04 -18.49 1.98
CA GLY A 579 19.56 -19.72 2.60
C GLY A 579 20.68 -20.76 2.72
N THR A 580 20.43 -21.96 2.24
CA THR A 580 21.29 -23.14 2.45
C THR A 580 22.18 -23.52 1.27
N TYR A 581 22.34 -22.64 0.29
CA TYR A 581 23.20 -22.92 -0.87
C TYR A 581 24.66 -23.08 -0.47
N ARG A 582 25.29 -24.15 -0.94
CA ARG A 582 26.67 -24.51 -0.59
C ARG A 582 27.56 -24.68 -1.83
N ASP A 583 28.82 -24.35 -1.66
CA ASP A 583 29.84 -24.60 -2.66
C ASP A 583 30.25 -26.11 -2.73
N ALA A 584 31.18 -26.43 -3.58
CA ALA A 584 31.68 -27.81 -3.75
C ALA A 584 32.39 -28.37 -2.49
N ASP A 585 32.87 -27.51 -1.61
CA ASP A 585 33.56 -27.85 -0.36
C ASP A 585 32.58 -27.91 0.82
N GLY A 586 31.29 -27.60 0.60
CA GLY A 586 30.24 -27.64 1.60
C GLY A 586 30.09 -26.35 2.41
N ASN A 587 30.83 -25.27 2.07
CA ASN A 587 30.66 -23.97 2.73
C ASN A 587 29.40 -23.27 2.24
N LEU A 588 28.73 -22.51 3.12
CA LEU A 588 27.65 -21.63 2.72
C LEU A 588 28.12 -20.53 1.77
N LEU A 589 27.32 -20.21 0.77
CA LEU A 589 27.62 -19.06 -0.08
C LEU A 589 27.35 -17.76 0.69
N PRO A 590 28.02 -16.66 0.32
CA PRO A 590 27.69 -15.34 0.86
C PRO A 590 26.27 -14.94 0.52
N SER A 591 25.67 -14.09 1.33
CA SER A 591 24.38 -13.45 1.02
C SER A 591 24.48 -12.66 -0.28
N MET A 592 23.41 -12.66 -1.06
CA MET A 592 23.27 -11.76 -2.21
C MET A 592 23.37 -10.31 -1.76
N SER A 593 24.10 -9.50 -2.49
CA SER A 593 24.24 -8.06 -2.23
C SER A 593 23.63 -7.22 -3.34
N TYR A 594 23.17 -6.05 -2.98
CA TYR A 594 22.56 -5.08 -3.87
C TYR A 594 23.17 -3.71 -3.62
N THR A 595 23.54 -3.01 -4.69
CA THR A 595 24.06 -1.65 -4.61
C THR A 595 23.30 -0.78 -5.59
N GLN A 596 22.72 0.32 -5.09
CA GLN A 596 22.02 1.27 -5.93
C GLN A 596 22.61 2.66 -5.82
N TYR A 597 22.74 3.31 -6.98
CA TYR A 597 22.98 4.74 -7.09
C TYR A 597 21.77 5.40 -7.76
N GLU A 598 21.34 6.53 -7.22
CA GLU A 598 20.21 7.30 -7.74
C GLU A 598 20.55 8.77 -7.79
N GLY A 599 20.19 9.44 -8.87
CA GLY A 599 20.26 10.89 -8.97
C GLY A 599 18.97 11.44 -9.57
N GLY A 600 18.52 12.60 -9.11
CA GLY A 600 17.26 13.12 -9.57
C GLY A 600 16.98 14.58 -9.24
N ALA A 601 15.78 14.99 -9.62
CA ALA A 601 15.26 16.32 -9.37
C ALA A 601 13.82 16.25 -8.87
N LYS A 602 13.48 17.13 -7.93
CA LYS A 602 12.12 17.36 -7.42
C LYS A 602 11.77 18.82 -7.65
N LEU A 603 10.63 19.06 -8.28
CA LEU A 603 10.22 20.41 -8.69
C LEU A 603 8.73 20.64 -8.37
N LEU A 604 8.46 21.72 -7.67
CA LEU A 604 7.11 22.27 -7.48
C LEU A 604 6.89 23.40 -8.49
N MET A 605 5.78 23.35 -9.20
CA MET A 605 5.41 24.27 -10.28
C MET A 605 4.03 24.88 -10.02
N LEU A 606 3.72 25.98 -10.73
CA LEU A 606 2.41 26.63 -10.71
C LEU A 606 1.96 26.94 -9.27
N GLU A 607 2.84 27.63 -8.50
CA GLU A 607 2.55 27.99 -7.10
C GLU A 607 2.25 26.75 -6.23
N ASP A 608 3.04 25.68 -6.46
CA ASP A 608 2.99 24.40 -5.77
C ASP A 608 1.75 23.53 -6.09
N GLN A 609 1.03 23.88 -7.16
CA GLN A 609 -0.11 23.08 -7.66
C GLN A 609 0.29 21.84 -8.46
N LEU A 610 1.55 21.79 -8.93
CA LEU A 610 2.11 20.63 -9.61
C LEU A 610 3.42 20.20 -8.95
N ALA A 611 3.58 18.91 -8.78
CA ALA A 611 4.79 18.29 -8.30
C ALA A 611 5.36 17.34 -9.36
N LEU A 612 6.64 17.49 -9.67
CA LEU A 612 7.39 16.65 -10.60
C LEU A 612 8.56 16.00 -9.88
N THR A 613 8.70 14.70 -10.04
CA THR A 613 9.91 13.94 -9.67
C THR A 613 10.49 13.29 -10.88
N VAL A 614 11.81 13.41 -11.05
CA VAL A 614 12.58 12.68 -12.05
C VAL A 614 13.70 11.95 -11.33
N ALA A 615 13.82 10.66 -11.55
CA ALA A 615 14.88 9.81 -11.00
C ALA A 615 15.60 9.05 -12.12
N LEU A 616 16.94 9.02 -12.02
CA LEU A 616 17.84 8.17 -12.80
C LEU A 616 18.48 7.21 -11.84
N TYR A 617 18.45 5.93 -12.12
CA TYR A 617 18.99 4.92 -11.21
C TYR A 617 19.88 3.90 -11.93
N HIS A 618 20.75 3.30 -11.14
CA HIS A 618 21.55 2.13 -11.47
C HIS A 618 21.56 1.20 -10.25
N LEU A 619 21.11 -0.03 -10.41
CA LEU A 619 20.99 -1.05 -9.37
C LEU A 619 21.68 -2.33 -9.83
N GLU A 620 22.64 -2.77 -9.07
CA GLU A 620 23.44 -4.00 -9.31
C GLU A 620 23.13 -5.05 -8.27
N GLN A 621 23.03 -6.30 -8.70
CA GLN A 621 22.96 -7.49 -7.86
C GLN A 621 24.25 -8.30 -7.99
N SER A 622 24.78 -8.76 -6.86
CA SER A 622 25.99 -9.60 -6.81
C SER A 622 25.76 -10.79 -5.88
N ASP A 623 26.68 -11.75 -5.93
CA ASP A 623 26.69 -12.95 -5.08
C ASP A 623 25.46 -13.85 -5.24
N VAL A 624 24.93 -13.94 -6.47
CA VAL A 624 23.79 -14.79 -6.79
C VAL A 624 24.21 -16.26 -6.82
N PRO A 625 23.49 -17.17 -6.12
CA PRO A 625 23.78 -18.60 -6.17
C PRO A 625 23.54 -19.16 -7.57
N GLN A 626 24.58 -19.56 -8.25
CA GLN A 626 24.53 -20.23 -9.53
C GLN A 626 24.80 -21.72 -9.36
N ARG A 627 23.84 -22.56 -9.79
CA ARG A 627 23.98 -24.00 -9.78
C ARG A 627 25.08 -24.44 -10.74
N VAL A 628 26.04 -25.22 -10.25
CA VAL A 628 27.20 -25.71 -11.04
C VAL A 628 27.05 -27.18 -11.41
N GLY A 629 26.67 -28.05 -10.46
CA GLY A 629 26.58 -29.47 -10.68
C GLY A 629 26.19 -30.25 -9.43
N ARG A 630 26.38 -31.58 -9.47
CA ARG A 630 26.13 -32.48 -8.34
C ARG A 630 27.43 -33.07 -7.79
N LEU A 631 27.52 -33.14 -6.48
CA LEU A 631 28.53 -33.87 -5.76
C LEU A 631 28.28 -35.39 -5.93
N PRO A 632 29.32 -36.25 -5.62
CA PRO A 632 29.14 -37.69 -5.68
C PRO A 632 28.04 -38.27 -4.81
N ASN A 633 27.62 -37.55 -3.77
CA ASN A 633 26.48 -37.90 -2.91
C ASN A 633 25.12 -37.50 -3.50
N GLY A 634 25.09 -36.90 -4.70
CA GLY A 634 23.89 -36.46 -5.38
C GLY A 634 23.40 -35.05 -5.04
N GLN A 635 23.98 -34.37 -4.04
CA GLN A 635 23.61 -33.02 -3.66
C GLN A 635 24.08 -32.01 -4.72
N TRP A 636 23.26 -30.98 -4.95
CA TRP A 636 23.61 -29.84 -5.79
C TRP A 636 24.66 -28.96 -5.08
N TYR A 637 25.63 -28.46 -5.83
CA TYR A 637 26.54 -27.43 -5.36
C TYR A 637 26.49 -26.20 -6.26
N PHE A 638 26.80 -25.05 -5.67
CA PHE A 638 26.59 -23.73 -6.25
C PHE A 638 27.91 -22.94 -6.19
N ARG A 639 27.94 -21.85 -6.91
CA ARG A 639 28.98 -20.82 -6.78
C ARG A 639 28.34 -19.47 -6.70
N SER A 640 29.01 -18.50 -6.08
CA SER A 640 28.63 -17.08 -6.18
C SER A 640 28.93 -16.56 -7.59
N ALA A 641 28.02 -15.79 -8.14
CA ALA A 641 28.12 -15.21 -9.48
C ALA A 641 27.56 -13.78 -9.47
N LYS A 642 27.84 -13.02 -10.53
CA LYS A 642 27.14 -11.77 -10.79
C LYS A 642 25.67 -12.04 -11.08
N GLY A 643 24.81 -11.08 -10.79
CA GLY A 643 23.39 -11.16 -11.02
C GLY A 643 22.90 -10.14 -12.06
N ILE A 644 21.81 -9.50 -11.75
CA ILE A 644 21.14 -8.54 -12.61
C ILE A 644 21.75 -7.16 -12.44
N ASN A 645 22.01 -6.50 -13.57
CA ASN A 645 22.34 -5.09 -13.66
C ASN A 645 21.14 -4.36 -14.27
N SER A 646 20.60 -3.36 -13.54
CA SER A 646 19.41 -2.62 -13.95
C SER A 646 19.64 -1.13 -13.90
N LYS A 647 19.25 -0.43 -14.94
CA LYS A 647 19.31 1.04 -15.02
C LYS A 647 18.05 1.59 -15.69
N GLY A 648 17.72 2.83 -15.35
CA GLY A 648 16.50 3.41 -15.92
C GLY A 648 16.23 4.83 -15.53
N VAL A 649 15.08 5.28 -16.02
CA VAL A 649 14.53 6.62 -15.80
C VAL A 649 13.10 6.49 -15.32
N GLU A 650 12.74 7.23 -14.29
CA GLU A 650 11.39 7.32 -13.76
C GLU A 650 10.95 8.78 -13.68
N VAL A 651 9.73 9.06 -14.11
CA VAL A 651 9.12 10.39 -14.05
C VAL A 651 7.73 10.28 -13.46
N GLU A 652 7.46 11.09 -12.45
CA GLU A 652 6.12 11.23 -11.87
C GLU A 652 5.73 12.70 -11.83
N LEU A 653 4.54 13.02 -12.35
CA LEU A 653 3.97 14.35 -12.35
C LEU A 653 2.52 14.27 -11.92
N ALA A 654 2.15 14.98 -10.86
CA ALA A 654 0.78 15.04 -10.41
C ALA A 654 0.41 16.40 -9.82
N GLY A 655 -0.88 16.68 -9.76
CA GLY A 655 -1.43 17.86 -9.13
C GLY A 655 -2.65 18.42 -9.82
N GLN A 656 -2.89 19.70 -9.60
CA GLN A 656 -4.06 20.44 -10.09
C GLN A 656 -3.65 21.70 -10.83
N PRO A 657 -3.24 21.61 -12.11
CA PRO A 657 -2.69 22.73 -12.87
C PRO A 657 -3.69 23.88 -13.09
N VAL A 658 -4.97 23.57 -13.09
CA VAL A 658 -6.07 24.53 -13.14
C VAL A 658 -7.19 24.06 -12.22
N ARG A 659 -7.95 24.99 -11.68
CA ARG A 659 -9.03 24.69 -10.75
C ARG A 659 -10.02 23.67 -11.34
N GLY A 660 -10.25 22.60 -10.63
CA GLY A 660 -11.14 21.51 -11.02
C GLY A 660 -10.51 20.41 -11.88
N LEU A 661 -9.28 20.57 -12.38
CA LEU A 661 -8.57 19.56 -13.12
C LEU A 661 -7.48 18.93 -12.24
N GLN A 662 -7.65 17.69 -11.88
CA GLN A 662 -6.62 16.88 -11.20
C GLN A 662 -6.06 15.88 -12.22
N PHE A 663 -4.75 15.63 -12.15
CA PHE A 663 -4.15 14.56 -12.92
C PHE A 663 -2.92 13.98 -12.25
N ARG A 664 -2.61 12.74 -12.59
CA ARG A 664 -1.37 12.05 -12.26
C ARG A 664 -0.88 11.33 -13.51
N THR A 665 0.40 11.47 -13.81
CA THR A 665 1.02 10.74 -14.91
C THR A 665 2.36 10.19 -14.48
N THR A 666 2.67 9.00 -14.94
CA THR A 666 3.94 8.32 -14.71
C THR A 666 4.54 7.83 -16.02
N PHE A 667 5.86 7.86 -16.08
CA PHE A 667 6.63 7.28 -17.17
C PHE A 667 7.83 6.55 -16.57
N SER A 668 8.15 5.37 -17.08
CA SER A 668 9.37 4.66 -16.73
C SER A 668 10.00 4.01 -17.95
N TYR A 669 11.33 4.04 -17.95
CA TYR A 669 12.18 3.26 -18.82
C TYR A 669 13.08 2.36 -17.98
N LEU A 670 13.15 1.10 -18.33
CA LEU A 670 13.92 0.05 -17.66
C LEU A 670 14.79 -0.66 -18.71
N ASP A 671 16.07 -0.80 -18.40
CA ASP A 671 17.03 -1.64 -19.10
C ASP A 671 17.70 -2.54 -18.07
N ALA A 672 17.41 -3.84 -18.13
CA ALA A 672 17.91 -4.84 -17.17
C ALA A 672 18.56 -6.00 -17.92
N GLU A 673 19.74 -6.38 -17.48
CA GLU A 673 20.60 -7.40 -18.08
C GLU A 673 21.12 -8.34 -17.00
N ASP A 674 21.15 -9.63 -17.28
CA ASP A 674 21.89 -10.62 -16.49
C ASP A 674 23.36 -10.54 -16.90
N ASP A 675 24.22 -10.10 -15.99
CA ASP A 675 25.65 -9.89 -16.21
C ASP A 675 26.43 -11.17 -16.58
N GLN A 676 25.83 -12.36 -16.43
CA GLN A 676 26.45 -13.62 -16.81
C GLN A 676 26.18 -13.99 -18.28
N THR A 677 24.96 -13.69 -18.74
CA THR A 677 24.51 -14.09 -20.09
C THR A 677 24.57 -12.93 -21.08
N GLY A 678 24.51 -11.69 -20.62
CA GLY A 678 24.32 -10.50 -21.45
C GLY A 678 22.92 -10.43 -22.09
N GLU A 679 21.95 -11.15 -21.53
CA GLU A 679 20.56 -11.17 -21.98
C GLU A 679 19.65 -10.63 -20.87
N PRO A 680 18.42 -10.25 -21.17
CA PRO A 680 17.44 -9.92 -20.13
C PRO A 680 17.25 -11.04 -19.11
N PRO A 681 16.91 -10.75 -17.85
CA PRO A 681 16.74 -11.77 -16.81
C PRO A 681 15.66 -12.80 -17.14
N ALA A 682 15.93 -14.07 -16.90
CA ALA A 682 14.99 -15.17 -17.20
C ALA A 682 13.68 -15.10 -16.39
N GLY A 683 13.71 -14.49 -15.20
CA GLY A 683 12.54 -14.32 -14.34
C GLY A 683 11.64 -13.12 -14.69
N GLY A 684 11.94 -12.40 -15.79
CA GLY A 684 11.24 -11.19 -16.19
C GLY A 684 11.54 -10.01 -15.25
N SER A 685 12.19 -8.99 -15.79
CA SER A 685 12.54 -7.78 -15.01
C SER A 685 11.44 -6.72 -15.01
N GLY A 686 10.35 -6.97 -15.72
CA GLY A 686 9.32 -6.00 -16.03
C GLY A 686 9.34 -5.57 -17.50
N VAL A 687 8.74 -4.45 -17.81
CA VAL A 687 8.63 -3.93 -19.19
C VAL A 687 9.61 -2.79 -19.43
N PRO A 688 10.21 -2.70 -20.64
CA PRO A 688 11.15 -1.63 -20.95
C PRO A 688 10.54 -0.24 -20.87
N LEU A 689 9.33 -0.06 -21.37
CA LEU A 689 8.60 1.20 -21.32
C LEU A 689 7.23 1.03 -20.71
N ARG A 690 6.91 1.89 -19.75
CA ARG A 690 5.57 2.00 -19.18
C ARG A 690 5.16 3.46 -19.03
N PHE A 691 3.91 3.73 -19.35
CA PHE A 691 3.28 5.02 -19.20
C PHE A 691 1.92 4.85 -18.55
N SER A 692 1.56 5.73 -17.63
CA SER A 692 0.21 5.86 -17.12
C SER A 692 -0.21 7.32 -17.01
N LEU A 693 -1.49 7.57 -17.22
CA LEU A 693 -2.13 8.86 -17.03
C LEU A 693 -3.51 8.62 -16.42
N TRP A 694 -3.81 9.32 -15.37
CA TRP A 694 -5.16 9.52 -14.88
C TRP A 694 -5.48 10.99 -14.84
N THR A 695 -6.65 11.38 -15.32
CA THR A 695 -7.13 12.75 -15.29
C THR A 695 -8.59 12.79 -14.86
N GLN A 696 -8.95 13.81 -14.09
CA GLN A 696 -10.29 14.01 -13.53
C GLN A 696 -10.64 15.49 -13.57
N TYR A 697 -11.83 15.79 -14.03
CA TYR A 697 -12.33 17.16 -14.13
C TYR A 697 -13.66 17.34 -13.39
N TRP A 698 -13.70 18.32 -12.50
CA TRP A 698 -14.89 18.73 -11.76
C TRP A 698 -15.62 19.85 -12.51
N LEU A 699 -16.86 19.59 -12.94
CA LEU A 699 -17.64 20.53 -13.75
C LEU A 699 -17.90 21.85 -13.01
N ALA A 700 -18.11 21.79 -11.72
CA ALA A 700 -18.26 22.99 -10.85
C ALA A 700 -16.93 23.70 -10.57
N ARG A 701 -15.79 23.19 -11.06
CA ARG A 701 -14.43 23.63 -10.75
C ARG A 701 -14.13 23.65 -9.26
N ASN A 702 -14.81 22.86 -8.50
CA ASN A 702 -14.63 22.71 -7.06
C ASN A 702 -14.44 21.21 -6.75
N PRO A 703 -13.19 20.72 -6.59
CA PRO A 703 -12.93 19.34 -6.24
C PRO A 703 -13.70 18.95 -4.97
N GLY A 704 -14.25 17.74 -4.96
CA GLY A 704 -15.02 17.24 -3.84
C GLY A 704 -16.50 17.67 -3.83
N SER A 705 -17.02 18.39 -4.85
CA SER A 705 -18.43 18.78 -4.90
C SER A 705 -18.98 18.85 -6.31
N GLY A 706 -20.14 18.24 -6.55
CA GLY A 706 -20.85 18.26 -7.82
C GLY A 706 -20.46 17.13 -8.77
N TRP A 707 -20.76 17.33 -10.06
CA TRP A 707 -20.44 16.36 -11.10
C TRP A 707 -18.96 16.40 -11.48
N TRP A 708 -18.40 15.24 -11.68
CA TRP A 708 -17.04 15.07 -12.21
C TRP A 708 -17.00 13.94 -13.25
N ALA A 709 -15.99 13.97 -14.10
CA ALA A 709 -15.65 12.89 -15.01
C ALA A 709 -14.14 12.72 -15.07
N GLY A 710 -13.70 11.49 -15.20
CA GLY A 710 -12.29 11.12 -15.25
C GLY A 710 -12.03 10.03 -16.26
N GLY A 711 -10.74 9.85 -16.60
CA GLY A 711 -10.30 8.77 -17.45
C GLY A 711 -8.83 8.47 -17.25
N GLY A 712 -8.50 7.21 -17.46
CA GLY A 712 -7.18 6.62 -17.35
C GLY A 712 -6.68 6.08 -18.69
N LEU A 713 -5.38 6.14 -18.86
CA LEU A 713 -4.63 5.47 -19.90
C LEU A 713 -3.45 4.76 -19.27
N SER A 714 -3.31 3.46 -19.51
CA SER A 714 -2.14 2.69 -19.17
C SER A 714 -1.59 2.02 -20.42
N ALA A 715 -0.30 2.23 -20.69
CA ALA A 715 0.38 1.66 -21.85
C ALA A 715 1.74 1.08 -21.43
N TRP A 716 2.08 -0.09 -21.97
CA TRP A 716 3.36 -0.74 -21.72
C TRP A 716 3.80 -1.59 -22.89
N ASP A 717 5.10 -1.74 -23.03
CA ASP A 717 5.71 -2.61 -24.02
C ASP A 717 5.65 -4.09 -23.61
N ALA A 718 5.99 -4.97 -24.53
CA ALA A 718 6.24 -6.37 -24.22
C ALA A 718 7.39 -6.48 -23.20
N PRO A 719 7.36 -7.44 -22.25
CA PRO A 719 8.49 -7.72 -21.37
C PRO A 719 9.73 -8.11 -22.18
N ASP A 720 10.89 -7.61 -21.76
CA ASP A 720 12.17 -8.09 -22.29
C ASP A 720 12.52 -9.43 -21.61
N LEU A 721 12.73 -10.45 -22.43
CA LEU A 721 13.00 -11.82 -22.00
C LEU A 721 14.21 -12.39 -22.77
N PRO A 722 14.90 -13.40 -22.23
CA PRO A 722 15.97 -14.08 -22.93
C PRO A 722 15.52 -14.60 -24.31
N LYS A 723 16.44 -14.62 -25.23
CA LYS A 723 16.17 -15.04 -26.60
C LYS A 723 15.61 -16.46 -26.65
N GLY A 724 14.47 -16.60 -27.35
CA GLY A 724 13.75 -17.88 -27.47
C GLY A 724 12.70 -18.11 -26.39
N THR A 725 12.57 -17.24 -25.40
CA THR A 725 11.44 -17.28 -24.46
C THR A 725 10.21 -16.63 -25.10
N PRO A 726 9.03 -17.26 -25.07
CA PRO A 726 7.80 -16.62 -25.51
C PRO A 726 7.51 -15.37 -24.69
N THR A 727 6.98 -14.34 -25.33
CA THR A 727 6.63 -13.08 -24.65
C THR A 727 5.18 -12.70 -24.90
N VAL A 728 4.56 -12.04 -23.94
CA VAL A 728 3.24 -11.43 -24.09
C VAL A 728 3.36 -10.08 -24.82
N PRO A 729 2.38 -9.70 -25.67
CA PRO A 729 2.41 -8.41 -26.30
C PRO A 729 2.25 -7.27 -25.28
N GLY A 730 2.84 -6.11 -25.59
CA GLY A 730 2.51 -4.87 -24.94
C GLY A 730 1.06 -4.46 -25.18
N ALA A 731 0.52 -3.60 -24.35
CA ALA A 731 -0.89 -3.21 -24.43
C ALA A 731 -1.10 -1.73 -24.12
N THR A 732 -2.26 -1.23 -24.52
CA THR A 732 -2.78 0.08 -24.14
C THR A 732 -4.23 -0.08 -23.71
N VAL A 733 -4.50 0.27 -22.47
CA VAL A 733 -5.82 0.12 -21.81
C VAL A 733 -6.34 1.49 -21.45
N PHE A 734 -7.64 1.70 -21.65
CA PHE A 734 -8.35 2.93 -21.32
C PHE A 734 -9.44 2.65 -20.28
N ASP A 735 -9.52 3.49 -19.27
CA ASP A 735 -10.54 3.47 -18.25
C ASP A 735 -11.32 4.78 -18.24
N LEU A 736 -12.61 4.72 -17.93
CA LEU A 736 -13.46 5.90 -17.78
C LEU A 736 -14.26 5.79 -16.49
N SER A 737 -14.40 6.92 -15.80
CA SER A 737 -15.33 7.02 -14.68
C SER A 737 -15.99 8.39 -14.63
N ALA A 738 -17.18 8.45 -14.03
CA ALA A 738 -17.89 9.68 -13.78
C ALA A 738 -18.70 9.53 -12.49
N GLY A 739 -18.91 10.62 -11.80
CA GLY A 739 -19.66 10.58 -10.56
C GLY A 739 -20.22 11.93 -10.16
N TYR A 740 -20.95 11.87 -9.08
CA TYR A 740 -21.48 13.04 -8.38
C TYR A 740 -21.15 12.94 -6.90
N GLN A 741 -20.61 14.00 -6.35
CA GLN A 741 -20.31 14.11 -4.93
C GLN A 741 -21.10 15.27 -4.33
N ALA A 742 -21.84 14.98 -3.28
CA ALA A 742 -22.49 15.95 -2.39
C ALA A 742 -21.75 15.95 -1.03
N ASP A 743 -22.18 16.81 -0.12
CA ASP A 743 -21.55 16.93 1.20
C ASP A 743 -21.49 15.60 1.98
N LYS A 744 -22.51 14.75 1.81
CA LYS A 744 -22.65 13.51 2.59
C LYS A 744 -22.71 12.24 1.77
N TRP A 745 -22.83 12.30 0.45
CA TRP A 745 -22.89 11.10 -0.37
C TRP A 745 -22.15 11.27 -1.68
N GLN A 746 -21.64 10.15 -2.18
CA GLN A 746 -20.99 10.06 -3.48
C GLN A 746 -21.60 8.90 -4.26
N ALA A 747 -21.73 9.07 -5.57
CA ALA A 747 -22.03 7.98 -6.49
C ALA A 747 -21.02 8.04 -7.64
N THR A 748 -20.47 6.90 -8.01
CA THR A 748 -19.50 6.75 -9.09
C THR A 748 -19.91 5.61 -10.00
N ALA A 749 -19.79 5.80 -11.30
CA ALA A 749 -19.94 4.75 -12.30
C ALA A 749 -18.69 4.74 -13.18
N GLY A 750 -18.17 3.56 -13.49
CA GLY A 750 -16.96 3.42 -14.29
C GLY A 750 -16.97 2.21 -15.21
N VAL A 751 -16.07 2.27 -16.17
CA VAL A 751 -15.77 1.20 -17.10
C VAL A 751 -14.26 1.06 -17.16
N LYS A 752 -13.74 -0.05 -16.68
CA LYS A 752 -12.32 -0.44 -16.84
C LYS A 752 -12.16 -1.16 -18.17
N ASN A 753 -11.00 -1.03 -18.80
CA ASN A 753 -10.67 -1.61 -20.08
C ASN A 753 -11.78 -1.38 -21.13
N VAL A 754 -12.12 -0.11 -21.39
CA VAL A 754 -13.22 0.32 -22.29
C VAL A 754 -13.12 -0.34 -23.67
N GLY A 755 -11.88 -0.52 -24.16
CA GLY A 755 -11.58 -1.13 -25.46
C GLY A 755 -11.79 -2.64 -25.48
N ASP A 756 -12.01 -3.29 -24.34
CA ASP A 756 -12.01 -4.75 -24.21
C ASP A 756 -10.73 -5.38 -24.76
N VAL A 757 -9.60 -4.69 -24.49
CA VAL A 757 -8.30 -5.10 -24.99
C VAL A 757 -7.87 -6.36 -24.25
N GLN A 758 -7.49 -7.39 -25.00
CA GLN A 758 -6.85 -8.55 -24.41
C GLN A 758 -5.40 -8.17 -24.05
N ALA A 759 -5.12 -8.11 -22.77
CA ALA A 759 -3.84 -7.74 -22.22
C ALA A 759 -3.41 -8.75 -21.16
N TYR A 760 -2.13 -8.73 -20.82
CA TYR A 760 -1.52 -9.68 -19.88
C TYR A 760 -0.70 -8.92 -18.85
N TYR A 761 -0.63 -9.48 -17.66
CA TYR A 761 0.30 -9.02 -16.65
C TYR A 761 1.74 -9.19 -17.13
N THR A 762 2.62 -8.32 -16.71
CA THR A 762 3.94 -8.10 -17.27
C THR A 762 5.05 -8.92 -16.60
N GLY A 763 4.69 -9.90 -15.78
CA GLY A 763 5.62 -10.92 -15.30
C GLY A 763 6.09 -11.83 -16.45
N ALA A 764 7.19 -12.54 -16.26
CA ALA A 764 7.63 -13.53 -17.25
C ALA A 764 6.62 -14.67 -17.35
N PRO A 765 6.34 -15.17 -18.56
CA PRO A 765 5.59 -16.39 -18.71
C PRO A 765 6.29 -17.55 -17.97
N TYR A 766 5.55 -18.27 -17.15
CA TYR A 766 6.07 -19.45 -16.49
C TYR A 766 6.16 -20.62 -17.45
N ALA A 767 7.30 -21.33 -17.44
CA ALA A 767 7.44 -22.59 -18.14
C ALA A 767 6.56 -23.65 -17.44
N VAL A 768 5.61 -24.19 -18.17
CA VAL A 768 4.77 -25.34 -17.75
C VAL A 768 5.52 -26.64 -17.97
N THR A 769 6.27 -26.69 -19.07
CA THR A 769 7.22 -27.74 -19.45
C THR A 769 8.36 -27.07 -20.20
N ASP A 770 9.39 -27.81 -20.60
CA ASP A 770 10.47 -27.29 -21.44
C ASP A 770 9.99 -26.70 -22.78
N VAL A 771 8.72 -26.92 -23.13
CA VAL A 771 8.11 -26.55 -24.43
C VAL A 771 6.87 -25.67 -24.29
N TYR A 772 6.32 -25.51 -23.07
CA TYR A 772 5.02 -24.87 -22.86
C TYR A 772 5.07 -23.83 -21.76
N TYR A 773 4.51 -22.64 -22.04
CA TYR A 773 4.51 -21.49 -21.15
C TYR A 773 3.09 -20.99 -20.88
N GLN A 774 2.88 -20.34 -19.78
CA GLN A 774 1.61 -19.72 -19.41
C GLN A 774 1.80 -18.26 -19.00
N ALA A 775 0.78 -17.43 -19.24
CA ALA A 775 0.72 -16.04 -18.82
C ALA A 775 -0.66 -15.72 -18.20
N THR A 776 -0.70 -14.82 -17.24
CA THR A 776 -1.95 -14.39 -16.59
C THR A 776 -2.58 -13.23 -17.36
N PRO A 777 -3.81 -13.36 -17.88
CA PRO A 777 -4.51 -12.29 -18.57
C PRO A 777 -5.01 -11.23 -17.58
N ILE A 778 -5.02 -9.98 -18.01
CA ILE A 778 -5.70 -8.89 -17.29
C ILE A 778 -7.21 -9.03 -17.58
N PRO A 779 -8.11 -8.71 -16.63
CA PRO A 779 -9.55 -8.72 -16.86
C PRO A 779 -9.95 -7.92 -18.11
N GLY A 780 -10.93 -8.43 -18.84
CA GLY A 780 -11.57 -7.74 -19.97
C GLY A 780 -12.32 -6.48 -19.51
N ARG A 781 -13.29 -6.05 -20.31
CA ARG A 781 -14.11 -4.89 -19.94
C ARG A 781 -14.93 -5.16 -18.69
N GLU A 782 -14.77 -4.31 -17.68
CA GLU A 782 -15.54 -4.37 -16.43
C GLU A 782 -16.36 -3.10 -16.24
N TYR A 783 -17.57 -3.28 -15.72
CA TYR A 783 -18.45 -2.18 -15.30
C TYR A 783 -18.54 -2.16 -13.79
N ARG A 784 -18.47 -0.98 -13.19
CA ARG A 784 -18.56 -0.79 -11.73
C ARG A 784 -19.45 0.40 -11.39
N PHE A 785 -20.14 0.25 -10.28
CA PHE A 785 -20.98 1.27 -9.70
C PHE A 785 -20.80 1.28 -8.19
N ASP A 786 -20.50 2.44 -7.63
CA ASP A 786 -20.27 2.64 -6.20
C ASP A 786 -21.18 3.74 -5.68
N VAL A 787 -21.73 3.55 -4.49
CA VAL A 787 -22.45 4.57 -3.73
C VAL A 787 -21.95 4.56 -2.31
N SER A 788 -21.70 5.73 -1.75
CA SER A 788 -21.31 5.87 -0.36
C SER A 788 -22.06 7.02 0.31
N TYR A 789 -22.17 6.92 1.63
CA TYR A 789 -22.76 7.94 2.48
C TYR A 789 -21.92 8.15 3.74
N ARG A 790 -21.66 9.41 4.09
CA ARG A 790 -20.97 9.83 5.30
C ARG A 790 -21.93 10.64 6.17
N PHE A 791 -22.13 10.17 7.40
CA PHE A 791 -23.04 10.77 8.37
C PHE A 791 -22.43 11.98 9.07
#